data_4b74839885ee1f83345396c12dd5ed90
#
_entry.id   4b74839885ee1f83345396c12dd5ed90
#
_cell.length_a   1.000
_cell.length_b   1.000
_cell.length_c   1.000
_cell.angle_alpha   90.00
_cell.angle_beta   90.00
_cell.angle_gamma   90.00
#
_symmetry.space_group_name_H-M   'P 1'
#
loop_
_entity.id
_entity.type
_entity.pdbx_description
1 polymer ?
#
loop_
_entity_poly.entity_id
_entity_poly.type
_entity_poly.pdbx_seq_one_letter_code
_entity_poly.pdbx_strand_id
1 'polypeptide(L)'
;MTMKKIAVIASVALIANAAAAKDYTLKSPSGNIDVTVSVDDSIHYSVARDGNAAVQSVGVGLITADKTLGVKPSVKKARRSSTDRMLRPTVPLKHSEIADKYNQLTLDFKGGYGLEIRAYDNGVAHRLVTALPSDSVKVAHEKFNVTLPAGTKAHLQMPGGFKTSYEEPYTHKNLGEWTAADRMATLPALFETGDNVTILVSECDVEDYPHMFIKGDGKGGFSATYPKVPLRFGPDGDRSLKILEESPYAAHTVGKRTYPWRFMAIGTPATIIEQTFTTQLAQPRAFEDTSWIKPGFVSWEWWNGATPYGPDVNFESGCNLDTYKYFIDFAAKYGLEYILMDEGWAKSTLDPYTPNPDVDLIEIIRYGKEKGVGVFLWLTWLVTENNFDLFKQFKDWGVAGVKIDFMDRSDQWMVDFYERVCREAAKNGLMVDMHGSFKPAGLEHKYPNLLSYEGVRGMEQMGGCRPENTLYLPFMRNAVGPMDYTPGAMISTQPECYASERPNSASIGTRAYQMALFVLFESGIQMLADNPTLYMRNDDCTRLLADIPQTWDETRLLDAKIGDYLAVAKRKGDKWYVGAIAGNGEKWRTLDLPLDFLAKDKKYKATWVEDGINAPRQAMDYRMKTGTVSAGDTFNAKIARNGGLTLIIEPEK
;
A
#
# COMPACT_ATOMS: atom_id res chain seq x y z
N MET A 1 28.10 -81.56 37.00
CA MET A 1 27.38 -81.51 35.72
C MET A 1 26.50 -80.30 35.75
N THR A 2 26.96 -79.16 35.17
CA THR A 2 26.29 -77.89 35.24
C THR A 2 25.90 -77.47 33.82
N MET A 3 24.62 -77.49 33.54
CA MET A 3 24.09 -77.06 32.24
C MET A 3 24.06 -75.54 32.15
N LYS A 4 24.80 -74.98 31.20
CA LYS A 4 24.69 -73.54 30.81
C LYS A 4 23.49 -73.34 29.89
N LYS A 5 22.56 -72.49 30.32
CA LYS A 5 21.46 -72.00 29.46
C LYS A 5 22.00 -70.86 28.59
N ILE A 6 21.90 -71.02 27.28
CA ILE A 6 22.20 -69.99 26.29
C ILE A 6 20.90 -69.19 26.06
N ALA A 7 20.91 -67.88 26.39
CA ALA A 7 19.82 -66.96 26.07
C ALA A 7 20.08 -66.36 24.68
N VAL A 8 19.21 -66.62 23.72
CA VAL A 8 19.22 -65.96 22.40
C VAL A 8 18.44 -64.68 22.54
N ILE A 9 19.14 -63.55 22.46
CA ILE A 9 18.52 -62.21 22.37
C ILE A 9 18.23 -61.96 20.89
N ALA A 10 16.95 -61.98 20.50
CA ALA A 10 16.49 -61.54 19.20
C ALA A 10 16.37 -60.02 19.17
N SER A 11 17.32 -59.36 18.51
CA SER A 11 17.27 -57.91 18.24
C SER A 11 16.24 -57.68 17.13
N VAL A 12 15.10 -57.09 17.48
CA VAL A 12 14.14 -56.58 16.51
C VAL A 12 14.65 -55.21 16.08
N ALA A 13 15.23 -55.10 14.89
CA ALA A 13 15.56 -53.84 14.25
C ALA A 13 14.24 -53.20 13.77
N LEU A 14 13.78 -52.17 14.46
CA LEU A 14 12.77 -51.26 13.92
C LEU A 14 13.37 -50.48 12.73
N ILE A 15 13.08 -50.91 11.52
CA ILE A 15 13.33 -50.10 10.32
C ILE A 15 12.28 -48.99 10.35
N ALA A 16 12.68 -47.79 10.84
CA ALA A 16 11.93 -46.58 10.62
C ALA A 16 12.02 -46.27 9.11
N ASN A 17 10.95 -46.56 8.37
CA ASN A 17 10.78 -46.05 7.02
C ASN A 17 10.64 -44.53 7.13
N ALA A 18 11.75 -43.78 7.08
CA ALA A 18 11.74 -42.38 6.78
C ALA A 18 11.18 -42.26 5.34
N ALA A 19 9.97 -41.74 5.19
CA ALA A 19 9.47 -41.37 3.88
C ALA A 19 10.46 -40.44 3.24
N ALA A 20 11.06 -40.83 2.12
CA ALA A 20 12.02 -39.98 1.41
C ALA A 20 11.31 -38.68 1.01
N ALA A 21 11.93 -37.55 1.34
CA ALA A 21 11.44 -36.23 0.91
C ALA A 21 11.23 -36.24 -0.60
N LYS A 22 10.10 -35.72 -1.04
CA LYS A 22 9.81 -35.59 -2.47
C LYS A 22 9.82 -34.13 -2.88
N ASP A 23 10.75 -33.81 -3.75
CA ASP A 23 10.93 -32.47 -4.28
C ASP A 23 10.14 -32.25 -5.58
N TYR A 24 9.56 -31.08 -5.71
CA TYR A 24 8.87 -30.59 -6.90
C TYR A 24 9.47 -29.24 -7.27
N THR A 25 10.07 -29.13 -8.44
CA THR A 25 10.69 -27.89 -8.92
C THR A 25 9.73 -27.12 -9.81
N LEU A 26 9.82 -25.79 -9.78
CA LEU A 26 9.10 -24.85 -10.64
C LEU A 26 10.05 -23.71 -11.01
N LYS A 27 10.12 -23.37 -12.30
CA LYS A 27 10.88 -22.22 -12.79
C LYS A 27 9.95 -21.11 -13.24
N SER A 28 10.39 -19.88 -13.12
CA SER A 28 9.71 -18.73 -13.74
C SER A 28 9.78 -18.82 -15.28
N PRO A 29 8.99 -18.03 -16.03
CA PRO A 29 9.00 -18.06 -17.49
C PRO A 29 10.37 -17.81 -18.13
N SER A 30 11.17 -16.89 -17.59
CA SER A 30 12.55 -16.62 -18.04
C SER A 30 13.58 -17.62 -17.48
N GLY A 31 13.22 -18.36 -16.42
CA GLY A 31 14.10 -19.29 -15.73
C GLY A 31 15.04 -18.66 -14.70
N ASN A 32 14.90 -17.36 -14.39
CA ASN A 32 15.75 -16.68 -13.40
C ASN A 32 15.31 -16.91 -11.94
N ILE A 33 14.08 -17.36 -11.71
CA ILE A 33 13.56 -17.78 -10.40
C ILE A 33 13.35 -19.30 -10.41
N ASP A 34 13.98 -19.99 -9.47
CA ASP A 34 13.80 -21.41 -9.22
C ASP A 34 13.11 -21.61 -7.86
N VAL A 35 12.03 -22.39 -7.85
CA VAL A 35 11.31 -22.78 -6.63
C VAL A 35 11.43 -24.29 -6.46
N THR A 36 11.87 -24.72 -5.27
CA THR A 36 11.88 -26.13 -4.91
C THR A 36 10.91 -26.34 -3.74
N VAL A 37 9.84 -27.08 -3.99
CA VAL A 37 8.85 -27.47 -2.96
C VAL A 37 9.18 -28.85 -2.45
N SER A 38 9.54 -28.96 -1.17
CA SER A 38 9.84 -30.21 -0.51
C SER A 38 8.65 -30.67 0.33
N VAL A 39 8.29 -31.94 0.17
CA VAL A 39 7.18 -32.60 0.89
C VAL A 39 7.76 -33.78 1.64
N ASP A 40 7.92 -33.60 2.95
CA ASP A 40 8.43 -34.61 3.89
C ASP A 40 7.46 -34.74 5.09
N ASP A 41 7.91 -34.54 6.31
CA ASP A 41 7.06 -34.42 7.51
C ASP A 41 6.23 -33.13 7.53
N SER A 42 6.57 -32.18 6.64
CA SER A 42 5.90 -30.89 6.48
C SER A 42 5.90 -30.46 5.00
N ILE A 43 5.25 -29.31 4.71
CA ILE A 43 5.35 -28.66 3.40
C ILE A 43 6.21 -27.44 3.56
N HIS A 44 7.29 -27.35 2.79
CA HIS A 44 8.13 -26.15 2.73
C HIS A 44 8.69 -25.95 1.32
N TYR A 45 9.11 -24.73 1.01
CA TYR A 45 9.77 -24.45 -0.24
C TYR A 45 10.90 -23.44 -0.06
N SER A 46 11.87 -23.49 -0.97
CA SER A 46 12.96 -22.51 -1.09
C SER A 46 12.86 -21.79 -2.44
N VAL A 47 13.49 -20.61 -2.52
CA VAL A 47 13.56 -19.82 -3.74
C VAL A 47 15.00 -19.43 -4.01
N ALA A 48 15.48 -19.72 -5.22
CA ALA A 48 16.73 -19.21 -5.75
C ALA A 48 16.45 -18.19 -6.86
N ARG A 49 17.30 -17.16 -6.94
CA ARG A 49 17.32 -16.19 -8.03
C ARG A 49 18.68 -16.21 -8.69
N ASP A 50 18.70 -16.42 -10.02
CA ASP A 50 19.94 -16.51 -10.81
C ASP A 50 20.95 -17.51 -10.19
N GLY A 51 20.42 -18.62 -9.64
CA GLY A 51 21.20 -19.69 -9.01
C GLY A 51 21.58 -19.44 -7.55
N ASN A 52 21.36 -18.25 -6.98
CA ASN A 52 21.68 -17.91 -5.59
C ASN A 52 20.43 -18.02 -4.70
N ALA A 53 20.60 -18.52 -3.46
CA ALA A 53 19.49 -18.67 -2.52
C ALA A 53 18.97 -17.30 -2.07
N ALA A 54 17.77 -16.92 -2.52
CA ALA A 54 17.09 -15.71 -2.10
C ALA A 54 16.24 -15.96 -0.83
N VAL A 55 15.54 -17.09 -0.76
CA VAL A 55 14.75 -17.52 0.39
C VAL A 55 15.13 -18.94 0.74
N GLN A 56 15.63 -19.15 1.95
CA GLN A 56 16.14 -20.47 2.37
C GLN A 56 15.00 -21.46 2.63
N SER A 57 13.93 -21.01 3.27
CA SER A 57 12.77 -21.86 3.55
C SER A 57 11.51 -21.04 3.79
N VAL A 58 10.38 -21.55 3.30
CA VAL A 58 9.04 -21.08 3.63
C VAL A 58 8.20 -22.30 4.04
N GLY A 59 7.90 -22.41 5.32
CA GLY A 59 7.02 -23.46 5.84
C GLY A 59 5.55 -23.09 5.69
N VAL A 60 4.72 -24.00 5.15
CA VAL A 60 3.31 -23.79 4.82
C VAL A 60 2.43 -24.83 5.52
N GLY A 61 1.24 -24.42 5.98
CA GLY A 61 0.26 -25.30 6.60
C GLY A 61 -0.93 -24.54 7.15
N LEU A 62 -1.96 -25.27 7.57
CA LEU A 62 -3.19 -24.68 8.13
C LEU A 62 -3.62 -25.49 9.36
N ILE A 63 -3.83 -24.79 10.47
CA ILE A 63 -4.35 -25.36 11.71
C ILE A 63 -5.81 -24.95 11.83
N THR A 64 -6.72 -25.91 11.72
CA THR A 64 -8.14 -25.72 12.01
C THR A 64 -8.46 -26.21 13.42
N ALA A 65 -9.67 -25.97 13.90
CA ALA A 65 -10.11 -26.49 15.20
C ALA A 65 -10.01 -28.03 15.29
N ASP A 66 -10.20 -28.73 14.16
CA ASP A 66 -10.30 -30.18 14.12
C ASP A 66 -9.07 -30.87 13.53
N LYS A 67 -8.24 -30.17 12.73
CA LYS A 67 -7.16 -30.76 11.94
C LYS A 67 -5.96 -29.83 11.78
N THR A 68 -4.78 -30.43 11.66
CA THR A 68 -3.58 -29.75 11.19
C THR A 68 -3.23 -30.23 9.80
N LEU A 69 -3.41 -29.37 8.79
CA LEU A 69 -3.07 -29.64 7.40
C LEU A 69 -1.63 -29.23 7.14
N GLY A 70 -0.89 -30.05 6.38
CA GLY A 70 0.54 -29.84 6.12
C GLY A 70 1.49 -30.58 7.07
N VAL A 71 0.99 -31.45 7.93
CA VAL A 71 1.77 -32.41 8.74
C VAL A 71 1.67 -33.79 8.11
N LYS A 72 2.81 -34.44 7.87
CA LYS A 72 2.95 -35.73 7.16
C LYS A 72 2.10 -35.74 5.88
N PRO A 73 2.27 -34.73 5.01
CA PRO A 73 1.44 -34.53 3.83
C PRO A 73 1.63 -35.67 2.83
N SER A 74 0.55 -36.11 2.19
CA SER A 74 0.59 -37.13 1.13
C SER A 74 0.06 -36.52 -0.17
N VAL A 75 0.93 -36.31 -1.15
CA VAL A 75 0.55 -35.76 -2.45
C VAL A 75 -0.28 -36.77 -3.22
N LYS A 76 -1.51 -36.41 -3.59
CA LYS A 76 -2.43 -37.18 -4.42
C LYS A 76 -2.18 -36.87 -5.91
N LYS A 77 -1.94 -35.61 -6.25
CA LYS A 77 -1.76 -35.17 -7.63
C LYS A 77 -0.88 -33.93 -7.67
N ALA A 78 0.00 -33.85 -8.66
CA ALA A 78 0.78 -32.65 -8.99
C ALA A 78 0.42 -32.22 -10.43
N ARG A 79 0.17 -30.93 -10.62
CA ARG A 79 -0.15 -30.33 -11.93
C ARG A 79 0.74 -29.11 -12.15
N ARG A 80 1.08 -28.88 -13.42
CA ARG A 80 1.77 -27.65 -13.86
C ARG A 80 0.92 -26.95 -14.92
N SER A 81 0.95 -25.64 -14.90
CA SER A 81 0.35 -24.77 -15.91
C SER A 81 1.17 -23.52 -16.09
N SER A 82 0.95 -22.83 -17.19
CA SER A 82 1.55 -21.53 -17.48
C SER A 82 0.45 -20.55 -17.86
N THR A 83 0.67 -19.28 -17.54
CA THR A 83 -0.20 -18.17 -17.93
C THR A 83 0.65 -17.11 -18.61
N ASP A 84 0.12 -16.53 -19.68
CA ASP A 84 0.70 -15.37 -20.37
C ASP A 84 -0.49 -14.55 -20.90
N ARG A 85 -0.85 -13.49 -20.18
CA ARG A 85 -1.96 -12.61 -20.54
C ARG A 85 -1.66 -11.17 -20.13
N MET A 86 -2.39 -10.22 -20.72
CA MET A 86 -2.31 -8.81 -20.39
C MET A 86 -3.49 -8.40 -19.50
N LEU A 87 -3.19 -7.79 -18.38
CA LEU A 87 -4.17 -7.16 -17.49
C LEU A 87 -4.21 -5.65 -17.76
N ARG A 88 -5.41 -5.07 -17.67
CA ARG A 88 -5.65 -3.62 -17.76
C ARG A 88 -6.47 -3.18 -16.55
N PRO A 89 -5.82 -2.63 -15.51
CA PRO A 89 -6.54 -2.16 -14.33
C PRO A 89 -7.45 -0.99 -14.66
N THR A 90 -8.59 -0.88 -13.99
CA THR A 90 -9.52 0.24 -14.15
C THR A 90 -8.87 1.57 -13.75
N VAL A 91 -8.10 1.55 -12.65
CA VAL A 91 -7.30 2.68 -12.17
C VAL A 91 -5.82 2.29 -12.25
N PRO A 92 -5.12 2.65 -13.34
CA PRO A 92 -3.73 2.26 -13.54
C PRO A 92 -2.77 3.17 -12.74
N LEU A 93 -2.38 2.74 -11.55
CA LEU A 93 -1.52 3.52 -10.64
C LEU A 93 -0.02 3.42 -10.99
N LYS A 94 0.40 2.35 -11.68
CA LYS A 94 1.80 2.14 -12.12
C LYS A 94 1.89 1.93 -13.63
N HIS A 95 1.08 1.02 -14.15
CA HIS A 95 1.08 0.60 -15.55
C HIS A 95 -0.35 0.43 -16.04
N SER A 96 -0.63 0.95 -17.24
CA SER A 96 -1.94 0.75 -17.90
C SER A 96 -2.08 -0.65 -18.52
N GLU A 97 -0.96 -1.32 -18.77
CA GLU A 97 -0.88 -2.70 -19.24
C GLU A 97 0.13 -3.48 -18.41
N ILE A 98 -0.31 -4.61 -17.83
CA ILE A 98 0.48 -5.44 -16.92
C ILE A 98 0.54 -6.86 -17.48
N ALA A 99 1.73 -7.33 -17.79
CA ALA A 99 1.96 -8.71 -18.18
C ALA A 99 1.78 -9.65 -16.98
N ASP A 100 0.71 -10.44 -16.98
CA ASP A 100 0.49 -11.51 -15.98
C ASP A 100 1.04 -12.81 -16.54
N LYS A 101 2.35 -12.99 -16.36
CA LYS A 101 3.10 -14.10 -16.92
C LYS A 101 3.80 -14.89 -15.83
N TYR A 102 3.38 -16.16 -15.67
CA TYR A 102 3.91 -17.03 -14.62
C TYR A 102 3.78 -18.52 -15.01
N ASN A 103 4.58 -19.36 -14.35
CA ASN A 103 4.38 -20.77 -14.26
C ASN A 103 3.80 -21.14 -12.89
N GLN A 104 2.90 -22.12 -12.83
CA GLN A 104 2.22 -22.56 -11.61
C GLN A 104 2.41 -24.05 -11.38
N LEU A 105 2.71 -24.40 -10.13
CA LEU A 105 2.64 -25.76 -9.60
C LEU A 105 1.45 -25.84 -8.64
N THR A 106 0.58 -26.85 -8.86
CA THR A 106 -0.52 -27.17 -7.94
C THR A 106 -0.30 -28.58 -7.39
N LEU A 107 -0.23 -28.69 -6.06
CA LEU A 107 -0.14 -29.96 -5.33
C LEU A 107 -1.46 -30.18 -4.61
N ASP A 108 -2.17 -31.26 -4.97
CA ASP A 108 -3.35 -31.73 -4.23
C ASP A 108 -2.90 -32.80 -3.23
N PHE A 109 -3.29 -32.65 -1.97
CA PHE A 109 -2.97 -33.60 -0.90
C PHE A 109 -4.18 -34.45 -0.51
N LYS A 110 -3.92 -35.61 0.08
CA LYS A 110 -4.95 -36.37 0.77
C LYS A 110 -5.47 -35.54 1.95
N GLY A 111 -6.77 -35.60 2.21
CA GLY A 111 -7.40 -34.83 3.29
C GLY A 111 -8.12 -33.56 2.83
N GLY A 112 -8.25 -33.33 1.52
CA GLY A 112 -9.08 -32.27 0.95
C GLY A 112 -8.44 -30.88 1.02
N TYR A 113 -7.13 -30.79 0.81
CA TYR A 113 -6.41 -29.51 0.71
C TYR A 113 -5.33 -29.56 -0.36
N GLY A 114 -4.82 -28.39 -0.73
CA GLY A 114 -3.75 -28.24 -1.73
C GLY A 114 -2.94 -26.97 -1.53
N LEU A 115 -1.84 -26.91 -2.28
CA LEU A 115 -0.96 -25.76 -2.40
C LEU A 115 -0.91 -25.34 -3.86
N GLU A 116 -1.18 -24.08 -4.13
CA GLU A 116 -0.87 -23.42 -5.39
C GLU A 116 0.34 -22.52 -5.20
N ILE A 117 1.33 -22.64 -6.06
CA ILE A 117 2.52 -21.77 -6.05
C ILE A 117 2.80 -21.29 -7.47
N ARG A 118 3.00 -20.00 -7.63
CA ARG A 118 3.32 -19.30 -8.88
C ARG A 118 4.75 -18.76 -8.83
N ALA A 119 5.50 -18.97 -9.89
CA ALA A 119 6.80 -18.35 -10.10
C ALA A 119 6.70 -17.33 -11.24
N TYR A 120 6.94 -16.08 -10.92
CA TYR A 120 7.08 -14.93 -11.82
C TYR A 120 8.56 -14.62 -11.99
N ASP A 121 8.94 -13.85 -13.01
CA ASP A 121 10.33 -13.44 -13.23
C ASP A 121 10.85 -12.44 -12.17
N ASN A 122 9.93 -11.84 -11.41
CA ASN A 122 10.21 -10.87 -10.35
C ASN A 122 9.79 -11.35 -8.94
N GLY A 123 9.46 -12.64 -8.75
CA GLY A 123 9.12 -13.18 -7.44
C GLY A 123 8.22 -14.40 -7.45
N VAL A 124 7.66 -14.71 -6.29
CA VAL A 124 6.83 -15.90 -6.07
C VAL A 124 5.57 -15.57 -5.28
N ALA A 125 4.50 -16.31 -5.52
CA ALA A 125 3.29 -16.26 -4.71
C ALA A 125 2.77 -17.67 -4.43
N HIS A 126 2.29 -17.91 -3.22
CA HIS A 126 1.60 -19.16 -2.90
C HIS A 126 0.29 -18.91 -2.16
N ARG A 127 -0.63 -19.86 -2.26
CA ARG A 127 -1.81 -19.93 -1.41
C ARG A 127 -2.20 -21.37 -1.10
N LEU A 128 -2.86 -21.55 0.01
CA LEU A 128 -3.56 -22.78 0.33
C LEU A 128 -4.93 -22.81 -0.33
N VAL A 129 -5.40 -24.01 -0.66
CA VAL A 129 -6.77 -24.25 -1.12
C VAL A 129 -7.34 -25.39 -0.31
N THR A 130 -8.64 -25.34 0.01
CA THR A 130 -9.32 -26.42 0.72
C THR A 130 -10.59 -26.85 -0.01
N ALA A 131 -10.93 -28.13 0.14
CA ALA A 131 -12.18 -28.74 -0.25
C ALA A 131 -12.60 -29.70 0.88
N LEU A 132 -12.71 -29.15 2.08
CA LEU A 132 -13.14 -29.87 3.27
C LEU A 132 -14.67 -30.12 3.21
N PRO A 133 -15.16 -31.26 3.72
CA PRO A 133 -16.57 -31.59 3.62
C PRO A 133 -17.48 -30.74 4.52
N SER A 134 -16.94 -29.99 5.44
CA SER A 134 -17.67 -29.12 6.36
C SER A 134 -18.06 -27.81 5.69
N ASP A 135 -19.30 -27.36 5.87
CA ASP A 135 -19.78 -26.05 5.42
C ASP A 135 -19.19 -24.90 6.25
N SER A 136 -18.61 -25.19 7.41
CA SER A 136 -18.04 -24.22 8.34
C SER A 136 -16.73 -24.74 8.92
N VAL A 137 -15.67 -23.93 8.86
CA VAL A 137 -14.33 -24.23 9.34
C VAL A 137 -13.78 -23.08 10.19
N LYS A 138 -13.34 -23.40 11.40
CA LYS A 138 -12.63 -22.46 12.28
C LYS A 138 -11.13 -22.62 12.06
N VAL A 139 -10.48 -21.61 11.52
CA VAL A 139 -9.04 -21.58 11.29
C VAL A 139 -8.35 -20.95 12.49
N ALA A 140 -7.61 -21.74 13.23
CA ALA A 140 -6.84 -21.25 14.38
C ALA A 140 -5.59 -20.49 13.96
N HIS A 141 -4.90 -20.98 12.92
CA HIS A 141 -3.64 -20.39 12.43
C HIS A 141 -3.29 -20.88 11.02
N GLU A 142 -2.76 -20.00 10.19
CA GLU A 142 -2.09 -20.33 8.93
C GLU A 142 -0.58 -20.22 9.14
N LYS A 143 0.15 -21.28 8.82
CA LYS A 143 1.61 -21.32 8.94
C LYS A 143 2.24 -20.63 7.73
N PHE A 144 3.05 -19.62 8.00
CA PHE A 144 3.93 -18.96 7.07
C PHE A 144 5.22 -18.63 7.82
N ASN A 145 6.16 -19.58 7.80
CA ASN A 145 7.43 -19.47 8.51
C ASN A 145 8.54 -19.29 7.49
N VAL A 146 9.21 -18.16 7.50
CA VAL A 146 10.21 -17.77 6.51
C VAL A 146 11.59 -17.73 7.17
N THR A 147 12.59 -18.30 6.50
CA THR A 147 14.00 -18.14 6.84
C THR A 147 14.72 -17.50 5.65
N LEU A 148 15.45 -16.42 5.91
CA LEU A 148 16.22 -15.67 4.92
C LEU A 148 17.72 -15.87 5.14
N PRO A 149 18.57 -15.51 4.15
CA PRO A 149 20.02 -15.60 4.28
C PRO A 149 20.56 -14.83 5.50
N ALA A 150 21.65 -15.31 6.08
CA ALA A 150 22.30 -14.65 7.20
C ALA A 150 22.75 -13.23 6.84
N GLY A 151 22.68 -12.31 7.80
CA GLY A 151 23.03 -10.91 7.58
C GLY A 151 21.95 -10.07 6.91
N THR A 152 20.76 -10.63 6.61
CA THR A 152 19.62 -9.89 6.07
C THR A 152 19.22 -8.74 7.00
N LYS A 153 19.05 -7.55 6.43
CA LYS A 153 18.45 -6.38 7.10
C LYS A 153 16.94 -6.40 6.91
N ALA A 154 16.22 -6.03 7.95
CA ALA A 154 14.75 -5.93 7.93
C ALA A 154 14.30 -4.49 8.16
N HIS A 155 13.32 -4.06 7.38
CA HIS A 155 12.62 -2.78 7.51
C HIS A 155 11.16 -3.09 7.81
N LEU A 156 10.69 -2.69 9.00
CA LEU A 156 9.48 -3.20 9.62
C LEU A 156 8.65 -2.05 10.20
N GLN A 157 7.35 -2.07 10.00
CA GLN A 157 6.41 -1.26 10.76
C GLN A 157 5.92 -2.08 11.96
N MET A 158 6.23 -1.65 13.18
CA MET A 158 6.09 -2.46 14.39
C MET A 158 5.06 -1.88 15.37
N PRO A 159 3.76 -2.19 15.22
CA PRO A 159 2.71 -1.69 16.10
C PRO A 159 2.75 -2.34 17.49
N GLY A 160 2.07 -1.69 18.44
CA GLY A 160 1.94 -2.18 19.81
C GLY A 160 1.00 -3.38 19.96
N GLY A 161 0.11 -3.62 19.01
CA GLY A 161 -0.92 -4.67 19.01
C GLY A 161 -1.62 -4.80 17.67
N PHE A 162 -2.68 -5.61 17.61
CA PHE A 162 -3.52 -5.77 16.42
C PHE A 162 -4.47 -4.59 16.18
N LYS A 163 -4.75 -3.77 17.20
CA LYS A 163 -5.40 -2.47 17.00
C LYS A 163 -4.33 -1.47 16.61
N THR A 164 -4.32 -1.04 15.35
CA THR A 164 -3.35 -0.10 14.78
C THR A 164 -3.93 0.57 13.53
N SER A 165 -3.65 1.85 13.38
CA SER A 165 -3.91 2.64 12.15
C SER A 165 -2.82 2.44 11.08
N TYR A 166 -1.80 1.61 11.36
CA TYR A 166 -0.66 1.36 10.44
C TYR A 166 0.18 2.62 10.15
N GLU A 167 0.32 3.49 11.14
CA GLU A 167 1.04 4.77 11.01
C GLU A 167 2.34 4.83 11.82
N GLU A 168 2.80 3.74 12.42
CA GLU A 168 4.09 3.71 13.10
C GLU A 168 5.23 3.96 12.11
N PRO A 169 6.32 4.63 12.53
CA PRO A 169 7.52 4.76 11.72
C PRO A 169 8.18 3.41 11.50
N TYR A 170 8.91 3.27 10.42
CA TYR A 170 9.69 2.05 10.16
C TYR A 170 10.85 1.90 11.13
N THR A 171 11.05 0.67 11.58
CA THR A 171 12.18 0.22 12.37
C THR A 171 13.14 -0.58 11.48
N HIS A 172 14.42 -0.31 11.58
CA HIS A 172 15.48 -0.93 10.77
C HIS A 172 16.41 -1.73 11.67
N LYS A 173 16.56 -3.03 11.41
CA LYS A 173 17.41 -3.92 12.24
C LYS A 173 17.90 -5.13 11.45
N ASN A 174 18.93 -5.82 11.96
CA ASN A 174 19.29 -7.12 11.44
C ASN A 174 18.18 -8.13 11.76
N LEU A 175 17.82 -8.96 10.79
CA LEU A 175 16.73 -9.93 10.94
C LEU A 175 17.00 -10.92 12.09
N GLY A 176 18.28 -11.34 12.31
CA GLY A 176 18.65 -12.21 13.41
C GLY A 176 18.51 -11.60 14.82
N GLU A 177 18.37 -10.27 14.91
CA GLU A 177 18.14 -9.55 16.15
C GLU A 177 16.64 -9.33 16.45
N TRP A 178 15.78 -9.67 15.52
CA TRP A 178 14.33 -9.57 15.72
C TRP A 178 13.79 -10.85 16.34
N THR A 179 13.49 -10.79 17.64
CA THR A 179 13.14 -11.94 18.46
C THR A 179 11.64 -12.03 18.74
N ALA A 180 11.20 -13.15 19.29
CA ALA A 180 9.83 -13.33 19.74
C ALA A 180 9.42 -12.38 20.90
N ALA A 181 10.37 -11.77 21.61
CA ALA A 181 10.12 -10.78 22.65
C ALA A 181 9.85 -9.37 22.10
N ASP A 182 10.29 -9.09 20.86
CA ASP A 182 10.02 -7.83 20.18
C ASP A 182 8.56 -7.71 19.77
N ARG A 183 8.15 -6.49 19.38
CA ARG A 183 6.85 -6.28 18.76
C ARG A 183 6.73 -7.05 17.45
N MET A 184 5.52 -7.42 17.07
CA MET A 184 5.20 -7.91 15.72
C MET A 184 5.33 -6.78 14.70
N ALA A 185 5.36 -7.13 13.43
CA ALA A 185 5.33 -6.17 12.34
C ALA A 185 4.10 -6.38 11.44
N THR A 186 3.62 -5.28 10.86
CA THR A 186 2.63 -5.30 9.78
C THR A 186 3.29 -5.71 8.46
N LEU A 187 2.46 -5.97 7.45
CA LEU A 187 2.89 -6.04 6.06
C LEU A 187 2.56 -4.70 5.35
N PRO A 188 3.27 -4.36 4.27
CA PRO A 188 4.43 -5.07 3.71
C PRO A 188 5.67 -4.93 4.57
N ALA A 189 6.56 -5.93 4.51
CA ALA A 189 7.86 -5.92 5.15
C ALA A 189 8.96 -6.05 4.09
N LEU A 190 10.03 -5.27 4.22
CA LEU A 190 11.13 -5.21 3.26
C LEU A 190 12.40 -5.79 3.87
N PHE A 191 13.12 -6.59 3.09
CA PHE A 191 14.35 -7.25 3.49
C PHE A 191 15.45 -7.04 2.45
N GLU A 192 16.63 -6.61 2.89
CA GLU A 192 17.82 -6.50 2.05
C GLU A 192 18.79 -7.62 2.43
N THR A 193 19.09 -8.52 1.49
CA THR A 193 20.08 -9.58 1.68
C THR A 193 21.48 -9.10 1.31
N GLY A 194 22.52 -9.82 1.79
CA GLY A 194 23.91 -9.45 1.53
C GLY A 194 24.33 -9.48 0.05
N ASP A 195 23.57 -10.13 -0.81
CA ASP A 195 23.85 -10.31 -2.24
C ASP A 195 23.13 -9.27 -3.13
N ASN A 196 22.80 -8.09 -2.61
CA ASN A 196 22.05 -7.03 -3.28
C ASN A 196 20.66 -7.45 -3.78
N VAL A 197 20.07 -8.46 -3.15
CA VAL A 197 18.70 -8.87 -3.42
C VAL A 197 17.78 -8.22 -2.39
N THR A 198 16.77 -7.51 -2.86
CA THR A 198 15.71 -6.94 -2.05
C THR A 198 14.46 -7.82 -2.14
N ILE A 199 13.83 -8.10 -1.02
CA ILE A 199 12.64 -8.93 -0.91
C ILE A 199 11.53 -8.14 -0.23
N LEU A 200 10.41 -7.94 -0.93
CA LEU A 200 9.19 -7.39 -0.34
C LEU A 200 8.22 -8.53 -0.05
N VAL A 201 7.85 -8.70 1.20
CA VAL A 201 6.84 -9.69 1.62
C VAL A 201 5.51 -9.00 1.82
N SER A 202 4.45 -9.51 1.19
CA SER A 202 3.08 -9.05 1.41
C SER A 202 2.06 -10.14 1.07
N GLU A 203 0.80 -9.74 0.99
CA GLU A 203 -0.34 -10.61 0.73
C GLU A 203 -1.33 -9.97 -0.22
N CYS A 204 -2.17 -10.76 -0.87
CA CYS A 204 -3.22 -10.31 -1.77
C CYS A 204 -4.43 -11.23 -1.71
N ASP A 205 -5.59 -10.76 -2.19
CA ASP A 205 -6.83 -11.51 -2.20
C ASP A 205 -7.28 -11.90 -0.77
N VAL A 206 -7.21 -10.91 0.13
CA VAL A 206 -7.62 -11.08 1.54
C VAL A 206 -9.12 -10.82 1.63
N GLU A 207 -9.89 -11.90 1.59
CA GLU A 207 -11.35 -11.89 1.67
C GLU A 207 -11.83 -12.92 2.69
N ASP A 208 -12.82 -12.55 3.51
CA ASP A 208 -13.35 -13.42 4.58
C ASP A 208 -12.21 -14.05 5.42
N TYR A 209 -11.18 -13.26 5.71
CA TYR A 209 -9.94 -13.68 6.38
C TYR A 209 -9.20 -12.48 6.98
N PRO A 210 -8.48 -12.63 8.10
CA PRO A 210 -7.72 -11.53 8.68
C PRO A 210 -6.45 -11.21 7.89
N HIS A 211 -5.98 -9.96 7.94
CA HIS A 211 -4.63 -9.61 7.48
C HIS A 211 -3.55 -10.26 8.33
N MET A 212 -2.46 -10.63 7.68
CA MET A 212 -1.29 -11.24 8.30
C MET A 212 -0.37 -10.18 8.92
N PHE A 213 0.05 -10.43 10.15
CA PHE A 213 1.21 -9.82 10.80
C PHE A 213 2.33 -10.84 10.86
N ILE A 214 3.55 -10.40 11.09
CA ILE A 214 4.72 -11.28 11.20
C ILE A 214 5.50 -11.00 12.48
N LYS A 215 6.20 -12.01 12.99
CA LYS A 215 6.97 -11.95 14.23
C LYS A 215 8.31 -12.65 14.07
N GLY A 216 9.39 -12.00 14.47
CA GLY A 216 10.74 -12.54 14.38
C GLY A 216 10.98 -13.74 15.30
N ASP A 217 11.92 -14.61 14.91
CA ASP A 217 12.30 -15.81 15.66
C ASP A 217 13.67 -15.71 16.36
N GLY A 218 14.41 -14.61 16.14
CA GLY A 218 15.77 -14.40 16.65
C GLY A 218 16.83 -15.29 16.02
N LYS A 219 16.52 -15.94 14.89
CA LYS A 219 17.40 -16.90 14.20
C LYS A 219 17.55 -16.60 12.70
N GLY A 220 17.12 -15.42 12.25
CA GLY A 220 17.15 -15.04 10.84
C GLY A 220 15.87 -15.40 10.09
N GLY A 221 14.78 -15.60 10.81
CA GLY A 221 13.48 -15.88 10.26
C GLY A 221 12.36 -15.14 10.96
N PHE A 222 11.14 -15.34 10.44
CA PHE A 222 9.91 -14.83 11.02
C PHE A 222 8.74 -15.77 10.74
N SER A 223 7.66 -15.62 11.49
CA SER A 223 6.43 -16.40 11.34
C SER A 223 5.20 -15.51 11.35
N ALA A 224 4.13 -15.99 10.68
CA ALA A 224 2.84 -15.33 10.68
C ALA A 224 2.20 -15.28 12.07
N THR A 225 1.43 -14.23 12.32
CA THR A 225 0.48 -14.11 13.43
C THR A 225 -0.74 -13.35 12.96
N TYR A 226 -1.90 -13.59 13.57
CA TYR A 226 -3.18 -13.06 13.11
C TYR A 226 -4.02 -12.54 14.27
N PRO A 227 -4.76 -11.42 14.10
CA PRO A 227 -5.84 -11.06 15.00
C PRO A 227 -6.90 -12.16 15.03
N LYS A 228 -7.62 -12.24 16.14
CA LYS A 228 -8.70 -13.21 16.34
C LYS A 228 -10.04 -12.62 15.93
N VAL A 229 -10.99 -13.50 15.61
CA VAL A 229 -12.37 -13.07 15.34
C VAL A 229 -12.97 -12.47 16.61
N PRO A 230 -13.47 -11.22 16.59
CA PRO A 230 -14.15 -10.62 17.72
C PRO A 230 -15.48 -11.33 17.99
N LEU A 231 -15.77 -11.62 19.26
CA LEU A 231 -17.03 -12.21 19.69
C LEU A 231 -17.96 -11.19 20.34
N ARG A 232 -17.40 -10.18 21.00
CA ARG A 232 -18.18 -9.14 21.67
C ARG A 232 -17.47 -7.80 21.63
N PHE A 233 -18.23 -6.78 21.30
CA PHE A 233 -17.77 -5.39 21.28
C PHE A 233 -18.31 -4.58 22.45
N GLY A 234 -17.65 -3.49 22.78
CA GLY A 234 -18.10 -2.45 23.71
C GLY A 234 -17.74 -1.06 23.21
N PRO A 235 -18.34 -0.01 23.81
CA PRO A 235 -18.09 1.38 23.40
C PRO A 235 -16.61 1.77 23.49
N ASP A 236 -16.14 2.55 22.51
CA ASP A 236 -14.83 3.19 22.47
C ASP A 236 -14.97 4.61 21.90
N GLY A 237 -15.63 5.49 22.65
CA GLY A 237 -16.03 6.82 22.20
C GLY A 237 -17.20 6.77 21.19
N ASP A 238 -17.25 7.78 20.32
CA ASP A 238 -18.28 7.95 19.29
C ASP A 238 -17.81 7.50 17.88
N ARG A 239 -16.56 7.06 17.77
CA ARG A 239 -15.91 6.75 16.47
C ARG A 239 -15.63 5.29 16.27
N SER A 240 -15.49 4.49 17.34
CA SER A 240 -15.01 3.13 17.28
C SER A 240 -15.64 2.24 18.37
N LEU A 241 -15.34 0.94 18.28
CA LEU A 241 -15.67 -0.06 19.29
C LEU A 241 -14.39 -0.79 19.72
N LYS A 242 -14.27 -1.08 21.02
CA LYS A 242 -13.23 -1.97 21.54
C LYS A 242 -13.70 -3.41 21.55
N ILE A 243 -12.80 -4.33 21.29
CA ILE A 243 -13.05 -5.77 21.41
C ILE A 243 -12.99 -6.14 22.89
N LEU A 244 -14.08 -6.69 23.41
CA LEU A 244 -14.20 -7.14 24.80
C LEU A 244 -13.93 -8.64 24.96
N GLU A 245 -14.13 -9.41 23.87
CA GLU A 245 -13.94 -10.85 23.85
C GLU A 245 -13.56 -11.31 22.45
N GLU A 246 -12.54 -12.16 22.40
CA GLU A 246 -12.04 -12.75 21.14
C GLU A 246 -12.24 -14.28 21.14
N SER A 247 -12.40 -14.83 19.94
CA SER A 247 -12.42 -16.27 19.70
C SER A 247 -11.01 -16.89 19.85
N PRO A 248 -10.90 -18.22 19.97
CA PRO A 248 -9.60 -18.90 19.90
C PRO A 248 -9.08 -19.08 18.47
N TYR A 249 -9.81 -18.62 17.43
CA TYR A 249 -9.48 -18.77 16.02
C TYR A 249 -9.35 -17.42 15.31
N ALA A 250 -8.56 -17.42 14.23
CA ALA A 250 -8.31 -16.23 13.42
C ALA A 250 -9.39 -16.00 12.35
N ALA A 251 -10.03 -17.07 11.86
CA ALA A 251 -11.12 -16.98 10.91
C ALA A 251 -12.18 -18.05 11.15
N HIS A 252 -13.42 -17.73 10.79
CA HIS A 252 -14.55 -18.66 10.73
C HIS A 252 -15.14 -18.59 9.32
N THR A 253 -14.87 -19.60 8.51
CA THR A 253 -15.09 -19.54 7.07
C THR A 253 -15.60 -20.88 6.51
N VAL A 254 -15.78 -20.98 5.18
CA VAL A 254 -16.28 -22.18 4.51
C VAL A 254 -15.18 -23.21 4.27
N GLY A 255 -15.56 -24.51 4.23
CA GLY A 255 -14.62 -25.61 4.02
C GLY A 255 -14.04 -25.68 2.61
N LYS A 256 -14.76 -25.17 1.60
CA LYS A 256 -14.30 -25.13 0.20
C LYS A 256 -13.97 -23.69 -0.19
N ARG A 257 -12.68 -23.35 -0.17
CA ARG A 257 -12.20 -22.00 -0.51
C ARG A 257 -10.75 -21.97 -0.96
N THR A 258 -10.36 -20.84 -1.55
CA THR A 258 -8.96 -20.40 -1.64
C THR A 258 -8.65 -19.50 -0.45
N TYR A 259 -7.40 -19.55 0.04
CA TYR A 259 -6.87 -18.64 1.07
C TYR A 259 -6.13 -17.49 0.41
N PRO A 260 -5.85 -16.39 1.14
CA PRO A 260 -5.10 -15.28 0.57
C PRO A 260 -3.77 -15.71 -0.04
N TRP A 261 -3.36 -15.04 -1.09
CA TRP A 261 -2.01 -15.16 -1.62
C TRP A 261 -0.99 -14.56 -0.66
N ARG A 262 0.08 -15.30 -0.38
CA ARG A 262 1.30 -14.80 0.26
C ARG A 262 2.33 -14.65 -0.83
N PHE A 263 2.86 -13.43 -1.04
CA PHE A 263 3.81 -13.20 -2.12
C PHE A 263 5.12 -12.57 -1.62
N MET A 264 6.16 -12.80 -2.38
CA MET A 264 7.47 -12.18 -2.23
C MET A 264 7.89 -11.63 -3.59
N ALA A 265 7.99 -10.30 -3.73
CA ALA A 265 8.72 -9.70 -4.84
C ALA A 265 10.22 -9.82 -4.52
N ILE A 266 11.01 -10.33 -5.46
CA ILE A 266 12.42 -10.70 -5.23
C ILE A 266 13.26 -10.13 -6.36
N GLY A 267 14.17 -9.21 -6.06
CA GLY A 267 15.05 -8.63 -7.05
C GLY A 267 15.81 -7.40 -6.59
N THR A 268 15.95 -6.42 -7.46
CA THR A 268 16.59 -5.14 -7.19
C THR A 268 15.57 -4.12 -6.65
N PRO A 269 15.98 -2.94 -6.18
CA PRO A 269 15.07 -1.85 -5.85
C PRO A 269 14.07 -1.53 -6.98
N ALA A 270 14.49 -1.60 -8.25
CA ALA A 270 13.59 -1.44 -9.40
C ALA A 270 12.49 -2.51 -9.43
N THR A 271 12.83 -3.77 -9.18
CA THR A 271 11.86 -4.86 -9.07
C THR A 271 10.78 -4.55 -8.03
N ILE A 272 11.15 -3.93 -6.90
CA ILE A 272 10.21 -3.61 -5.81
C ILE A 272 9.28 -2.44 -6.18
N ILE A 273 9.83 -1.39 -6.80
CA ILE A 273 9.04 -0.22 -7.22
C ILE A 273 8.05 -0.58 -8.34
N GLU A 274 8.52 -1.36 -9.33
CA GLU A 274 7.79 -1.62 -10.57
C GLU A 274 6.86 -2.84 -10.50
N GLN A 275 6.93 -3.67 -9.43
CA GLN A 275 6.09 -4.86 -9.30
C GLN A 275 4.60 -4.52 -9.19
N THR A 276 3.76 -5.46 -9.59
CA THR A 276 2.30 -5.33 -9.66
C THR A 276 1.56 -6.55 -9.10
N PHE A 277 2.13 -7.23 -8.11
CA PHE A 277 1.56 -8.46 -7.56
C PHE A 277 0.14 -8.31 -7.02
N THR A 278 -0.20 -7.17 -6.42
CA THR A 278 -1.56 -6.92 -5.94
C THR A 278 -2.59 -6.86 -7.07
N THR A 279 -2.19 -6.42 -8.28
CA THR A 279 -3.05 -6.51 -9.47
C THR A 279 -3.11 -7.93 -10.06
N GLN A 280 -1.95 -8.59 -10.16
CA GLN A 280 -1.84 -9.92 -10.80
C GLN A 280 -2.50 -11.05 -9.98
N LEU A 281 -2.59 -10.87 -8.66
CA LEU A 281 -3.11 -11.85 -7.72
C LEU A 281 -4.54 -11.56 -7.25
N ALA A 282 -5.08 -10.37 -7.55
CA ALA A 282 -6.42 -9.95 -7.14
C ALA A 282 -7.53 -10.76 -7.82
N GLN A 283 -8.70 -10.75 -7.21
CA GLN A 283 -9.92 -11.23 -7.81
C GLN A 283 -10.33 -10.37 -9.02
N PRO A 284 -11.06 -10.94 -9.98
CA PRO A 284 -11.67 -10.18 -11.04
C PRO A 284 -12.59 -9.08 -10.49
N ARG A 285 -12.73 -8.02 -11.29
CA ARG A 285 -13.63 -6.89 -10.99
C ARG A 285 -15.07 -7.37 -10.73
N ALA A 286 -15.69 -6.84 -9.68
CA ALA A 286 -17.02 -7.27 -9.19
C ALA A 286 -18.19 -6.69 -10.00
N PHE A 287 -17.98 -5.63 -10.82
CA PHE A 287 -19.00 -4.98 -11.62
C PHE A 287 -18.41 -4.42 -12.94
N GLU A 288 -19.27 -4.26 -13.96
CA GLU A 288 -18.82 -3.93 -15.32
C GLU A 288 -18.68 -2.43 -15.57
N ASP A 289 -19.69 -1.61 -15.20
CA ASP A 289 -19.66 -0.18 -15.48
C ASP A 289 -18.77 0.55 -14.48
N THR A 290 -17.63 1.01 -14.96
CA THR A 290 -16.64 1.80 -14.21
C THR A 290 -16.46 3.21 -14.76
N SER A 291 -17.29 3.64 -15.71
CA SER A 291 -17.15 4.93 -16.40
C SER A 291 -17.31 6.15 -15.49
N TRP A 292 -17.98 5.97 -14.35
CA TRP A 292 -18.21 6.99 -13.33
C TRP A 292 -17.04 7.14 -12.34
N ILE A 293 -16.09 6.19 -12.31
CA ILE A 293 -14.91 6.24 -11.45
C ILE A 293 -13.88 7.18 -12.07
N LYS A 294 -13.56 8.26 -11.37
CA LYS A 294 -12.65 9.29 -11.85
C LYS A 294 -11.58 9.58 -10.81
N PRO A 295 -10.37 9.06 -10.98
CA PRO A 295 -9.22 9.50 -10.19
C PRO A 295 -8.97 11.00 -10.36
N GLY A 296 -8.51 11.66 -9.30
CA GLY A 296 -8.29 13.10 -9.36
C GLY A 296 -7.64 13.69 -8.11
N PHE A 297 -7.41 15.00 -8.17
CA PHE A 297 -6.93 15.79 -7.05
C PHE A 297 -8.08 16.23 -6.13
N VAL A 298 -7.77 16.31 -4.85
CA VAL A 298 -8.70 16.74 -3.79
C VAL A 298 -8.12 17.92 -3.02
N SER A 299 -8.79 19.06 -3.00
CA SER A 299 -8.48 20.14 -2.07
C SER A 299 -9.14 19.83 -0.71
N TRP A 300 -8.32 19.73 0.33
CA TRP A 300 -8.71 19.22 1.65
C TRP A 300 -8.36 20.21 2.76
N GLU A 301 -9.28 20.41 3.73
CA GLU A 301 -9.19 21.51 4.69
C GLU A 301 -8.63 21.14 6.06
N TRP A 302 -8.65 19.86 6.46
CA TRP A 302 -8.35 19.47 7.83
C TRP A 302 -6.93 19.84 8.27
N TRP A 303 -5.92 19.55 7.42
CA TRP A 303 -4.52 19.77 7.75
C TRP A 303 -4.16 21.25 7.93
N ASN A 304 -4.82 22.13 7.18
CA ASN A 304 -4.62 23.58 7.22
C ASN A 304 -5.60 24.33 8.12
N GLY A 305 -6.51 23.61 8.81
CA GLY A 305 -7.47 24.17 9.76
C GLY A 305 -8.61 24.96 9.13
N ALA A 306 -8.94 24.72 7.86
CA ALA A 306 -10.02 25.38 7.12
C ALA A 306 -9.96 26.91 7.20
N THR A 307 -8.75 27.49 7.11
CA THR A 307 -8.56 28.94 7.36
C THR A 307 -7.92 29.64 6.16
N PRO A 308 -8.63 29.79 5.02
CA PRO A 308 -8.20 30.70 3.96
C PRO A 308 -8.13 32.13 4.49
N TYR A 309 -7.19 32.93 3.96
CA TYR A 309 -6.93 34.28 4.44
C TYR A 309 -6.33 35.16 3.33
N GLY A 310 -6.44 36.46 3.48
CA GLY A 310 -5.82 37.41 2.54
C GLY A 310 -6.81 38.48 2.06
N PRO A 311 -6.37 39.33 1.14
CA PRO A 311 -7.19 40.47 0.69
C PRO A 311 -8.41 40.08 -0.14
N ASP A 312 -8.47 38.88 -0.65
CA ASP A 312 -9.56 38.27 -1.40
C ASP A 312 -10.53 37.47 -0.52
N VAL A 313 -10.26 37.32 0.78
CA VAL A 313 -11.15 36.69 1.77
C VAL A 313 -11.87 37.76 2.57
N ASN A 314 -13.19 37.88 2.36
CA ASN A 314 -14.05 38.88 3.01
C ASN A 314 -15.11 38.24 3.93
N PHE A 315 -14.88 37.02 4.36
CA PHE A 315 -15.72 36.23 5.26
C PHE A 315 -14.90 35.67 6.42
N GLU A 316 -15.55 35.22 7.49
CA GLU A 316 -14.93 34.49 8.57
C GLU A 316 -14.66 33.05 8.14
N SER A 317 -13.39 32.61 8.20
CA SER A 317 -12.96 31.28 7.79
C SER A 317 -13.32 30.22 8.85
N GLY A 318 -13.51 29.00 8.42
CA GLY A 318 -13.85 27.87 9.28
C GLY A 318 -14.74 26.85 8.55
N CYS A 319 -15.36 25.93 9.29
CA CYS A 319 -16.29 24.96 8.72
C CYS A 319 -17.65 25.65 8.41
N ASN A 320 -17.70 26.36 7.29
CA ASN A 320 -18.89 27.11 6.86
C ASN A 320 -19.00 27.22 5.33
N LEU A 321 -20.15 27.65 4.85
CA LEU A 321 -20.50 27.72 3.43
C LEU A 321 -19.46 28.52 2.61
N ASP A 322 -19.05 29.71 3.08
CA ASP A 322 -18.18 30.60 2.31
C ASP A 322 -16.77 30.03 2.19
N THR A 323 -16.27 29.37 3.23
CA THR A 323 -14.98 28.65 3.20
C THR A 323 -15.00 27.55 2.15
N TYR A 324 -16.02 26.70 2.14
CA TYR A 324 -16.09 25.61 1.16
C TYR A 324 -16.31 26.12 -0.28
N LYS A 325 -17.03 27.20 -0.48
CA LYS A 325 -17.09 27.87 -1.80
C LYS A 325 -15.73 28.35 -2.26
N TYR A 326 -14.91 28.90 -1.36
CA TYR A 326 -13.53 29.31 -1.67
C TYR A 326 -12.65 28.12 -2.06
N PHE A 327 -12.76 26.97 -1.37
CA PHE A 327 -12.08 25.74 -1.74
C PHE A 327 -12.54 25.20 -3.11
N ILE A 328 -13.83 25.28 -3.42
CA ILE A 328 -14.39 24.89 -4.73
C ILE A 328 -13.87 25.84 -5.83
N ASP A 329 -13.88 27.14 -5.62
CA ASP A 329 -13.37 28.11 -6.60
C ASP A 329 -11.87 27.91 -6.87
N PHE A 330 -11.09 27.59 -5.85
CA PHE A 330 -9.68 27.20 -5.99
C PHE A 330 -9.56 25.92 -6.83
N ALA A 331 -10.29 24.87 -6.49
CA ALA A 331 -10.28 23.61 -7.23
C ALA A 331 -10.65 23.82 -8.70
N ALA A 332 -11.71 24.55 -8.98
CA ALA A 332 -12.16 24.89 -10.35
C ALA A 332 -11.10 25.72 -11.11
N LYS A 333 -10.45 26.69 -10.45
CA LYS A 333 -9.39 27.53 -11.05
C LYS A 333 -8.21 26.73 -11.58
N TYR A 334 -7.82 25.67 -10.87
CA TYR A 334 -6.67 24.84 -11.23
C TYR A 334 -7.04 23.53 -11.90
N GLY A 335 -8.35 23.24 -12.08
CA GLY A 335 -8.83 22.02 -12.73
C GLY A 335 -8.73 20.78 -11.83
N LEU A 336 -8.78 20.97 -10.51
CA LEU A 336 -8.85 19.86 -9.56
C LEU A 336 -10.27 19.29 -9.54
N GLU A 337 -10.38 17.99 -9.41
CA GLU A 337 -11.66 17.28 -9.54
C GLU A 337 -12.55 17.41 -8.31
N TYR A 338 -11.96 17.54 -7.10
CA TYR A 338 -12.72 17.40 -5.86
C TYR A 338 -12.31 18.37 -4.77
N ILE A 339 -13.24 18.59 -3.84
CA ILE A 339 -12.95 18.95 -2.45
C ILE A 339 -13.34 17.78 -1.54
N LEU A 340 -12.70 17.69 -0.37
CA LEU A 340 -13.14 16.81 0.69
C LEU A 340 -13.54 17.67 1.90
N MET A 341 -14.75 17.43 2.41
CA MET A 341 -15.24 17.98 3.65
C MET A 341 -14.99 16.97 4.76
N ASP A 342 -13.99 17.25 5.61
CA ASP A 342 -13.59 16.42 6.73
C ASP A 342 -14.58 16.55 7.91
N GLU A 343 -14.23 16.12 9.11
CA GLU A 343 -15.09 16.19 10.30
C GLU A 343 -15.65 17.60 10.52
N GLY A 344 -16.96 17.74 10.66
CA GLY A 344 -17.65 19.02 10.90
C GLY A 344 -18.74 19.36 9.88
N TRP A 345 -18.81 18.68 8.74
CA TRP A 345 -19.87 18.88 7.76
C TRP A 345 -21.26 18.42 8.26
N ALA A 346 -21.30 17.40 9.12
CA ALA A 346 -22.49 16.90 9.79
C ALA A 346 -22.66 17.53 11.17
N LYS A 347 -23.88 17.56 11.66
CA LYS A 347 -24.24 18.08 12.99
C LYS A 347 -23.50 17.37 14.12
N SER A 348 -23.23 16.08 13.96
CA SER A 348 -22.39 15.28 14.84
C SER A 348 -21.82 14.07 14.10
N THR A 349 -20.76 13.48 14.63
CA THR A 349 -20.13 12.25 14.11
C THR A 349 -21.07 11.04 14.08
N LEU A 350 -22.15 11.06 14.86
CA LEU A 350 -23.15 9.97 14.96
C LEU A 350 -24.39 10.19 14.08
N ASP A 351 -24.55 11.39 13.50
CA ASP A 351 -25.70 11.72 12.64
C ASP A 351 -25.24 12.10 11.24
N PRO A 352 -25.14 11.13 10.31
CA PRO A 352 -24.70 11.39 8.93
C PRO A 352 -25.83 11.92 8.02
N TYR A 353 -27.02 12.12 8.55
CA TYR A 353 -28.20 12.56 7.79
C TYR A 353 -28.52 14.03 7.95
N THR A 354 -28.03 14.64 9.03
CA THR A 354 -28.30 16.06 9.34
C THR A 354 -27.03 16.88 9.13
N PRO A 355 -26.94 17.70 8.07
CA PRO A 355 -25.84 18.63 7.87
C PRO A 355 -25.68 19.59 9.04
N ASN A 356 -24.45 20.06 9.26
CA ASN A 356 -24.18 21.19 10.15
C ASN A 356 -24.90 22.44 9.61
N PRO A 357 -25.68 23.16 10.43
CA PRO A 357 -26.42 24.34 10.01
C PRO A 357 -25.56 25.44 9.36
N ASP A 358 -24.30 25.58 9.80
CA ASP A 358 -23.40 26.61 9.32
C ASP A 358 -22.79 26.28 7.94
N VAL A 359 -22.93 25.02 7.51
CA VAL A 359 -22.26 24.49 6.31
C VAL A 359 -23.12 24.65 5.06
N ASP A 360 -24.45 24.43 5.13
CA ASP A 360 -25.35 24.31 3.98
C ASP A 360 -24.83 23.34 2.89
N LEU A 361 -24.69 22.09 3.29
CA LEU A 361 -24.11 21.02 2.46
C LEU A 361 -24.75 20.94 1.05
N ILE A 362 -26.07 21.08 0.96
CA ILE A 362 -26.79 20.96 -0.32
C ILE A 362 -26.40 22.09 -1.27
N GLU A 363 -26.25 23.31 -0.77
CA GLU A 363 -25.74 24.43 -1.55
C GLU A 363 -24.28 24.25 -1.97
N ILE A 364 -23.43 23.68 -1.10
CA ILE A 364 -22.03 23.37 -1.43
C ILE A 364 -21.96 22.36 -2.56
N ILE A 365 -22.73 21.27 -2.51
CA ILE A 365 -22.77 20.25 -3.55
C ILE A 365 -23.29 20.84 -4.86
N ARG A 366 -24.34 21.67 -4.80
CA ARG A 366 -24.90 22.37 -5.98
C ARG A 366 -23.85 23.28 -6.62
N TYR A 367 -23.17 24.08 -5.80
CA TYR A 367 -22.12 25.01 -6.24
C TYR A 367 -20.92 24.26 -6.84
N GLY A 368 -20.47 23.18 -6.19
CA GLY A 368 -19.43 22.32 -6.72
C GLY A 368 -19.79 21.74 -8.09
N LYS A 369 -20.99 21.24 -8.24
CA LYS A 369 -21.50 20.73 -9.53
C LYS A 369 -21.49 21.80 -10.63
N GLU A 370 -21.90 23.04 -10.32
CA GLU A 370 -21.87 24.17 -11.27
C GLU A 370 -20.45 24.51 -11.71
N LYS A 371 -19.47 24.35 -10.82
CA LYS A 371 -18.05 24.59 -11.08
C LYS A 371 -17.31 23.38 -11.65
N GLY A 372 -17.95 22.23 -11.75
CA GLY A 372 -17.35 20.98 -12.20
C GLY A 372 -16.49 20.28 -11.15
N VAL A 373 -16.69 20.60 -9.87
CA VAL A 373 -15.94 20.05 -8.71
C VAL A 373 -16.86 19.15 -7.89
N GLY A 374 -16.46 17.90 -7.69
CA GLY A 374 -17.17 16.94 -6.84
C GLY A 374 -16.86 17.13 -5.36
N VAL A 375 -17.72 16.62 -4.49
CA VAL A 375 -17.59 16.72 -3.03
C VAL A 375 -17.48 15.33 -2.42
N PHE A 376 -16.43 15.10 -1.63
CA PHE A 376 -16.29 13.94 -0.75
C PHE A 376 -16.70 14.31 0.67
N LEU A 377 -17.27 13.34 1.40
CA LEU A 377 -17.67 13.51 2.80
C LEU A 377 -16.97 12.52 3.70
N TRP A 378 -16.43 13.00 4.81
CA TRP A 378 -15.81 12.20 5.85
C TRP A 378 -16.84 11.53 6.77
N LEU A 379 -16.57 10.30 7.18
CA LEU A 379 -17.39 9.48 8.08
C LEU A 379 -16.50 8.63 9.00
N THR A 380 -17.03 8.25 10.16
CA THR A 380 -16.43 7.16 10.93
C THR A 380 -16.93 5.80 10.43
N TRP A 381 -16.13 4.74 10.59
CA TRP A 381 -16.58 3.39 10.27
C TRP A 381 -17.80 2.97 11.09
N LEU A 382 -17.87 3.40 12.37
CA LEU A 382 -18.96 3.04 13.27
C LEU A 382 -20.30 3.62 12.83
N VAL A 383 -20.33 4.89 12.39
CA VAL A 383 -21.57 5.48 11.87
C VAL A 383 -21.95 4.83 10.55
N THR A 384 -20.97 4.48 9.71
CA THR A 384 -21.21 3.80 8.43
C THR A 384 -21.78 2.40 8.67
N GLU A 385 -21.22 1.62 9.60
CA GLU A 385 -21.71 0.27 9.94
C GLU A 385 -23.18 0.29 10.40
N ASN A 386 -23.54 1.30 11.18
CA ASN A 386 -24.89 1.44 11.72
C ASN A 386 -25.91 2.01 10.70
N ASN A 387 -25.47 2.57 9.55
CA ASN A 387 -26.29 3.34 8.64
C ASN A 387 -25.92 3.10 7.17
N PHE A 388 -25.93 1.87 6.67
CA PHE A 388 -25.54 1.55 5.29
C PHE A 388 -26.45 2.20 4.22
N ASP A 389 -27.66 2.61 4.57
CA ASP A 389 -28.58 3.35 3.69
C ASP A 389 -28.12 4.79 3.39
N LEU A 390 -27.13 5.30 4.15
CA LEU A 390 -26.52 6.61 3.89
C LEU A 390 -25.92 6.72 2.47
N PHE A 391 -25.40 5.63 1.88
CA PHE A 391 -24.84 5.67 0.53
C PHE A 391 -25.89 6.07 -0.52
N LYS A 392 -27.14 5.59 -0.35
CA LYS A 392 -28.24 6.01 -1.20
C LYS A 392 -28.57 7.49 -0.99
N GLN A 393 -28.61 7.95 0.25
CA GLN A 393 -28.85 9.35 0.57
C GLN A 393 -27.78 10.26 -0.04
N PHE A 394 -26.52 9.89 0.05
CA PHE A 394 -25.41 10.66 -0.51
C PHE A 394 -25.45 10.71 -2.05
N LYS A 395 -25.81 9.61 -2.69
CA LYS A 395 -26.10 9.61 -4.13
C LYS A 395 -27.20 10.61 -4.47
N ASP A 396 -28.31 10.59 -3.72
CA ASP A 396 -29.45 11.48 -3.95
C ASP A 396 -29.06 12.96 -3.73
N TRP A 397 -28.14 13.26 -2.83
CA TRP A 397 -27.56 14.59 -2.64
C TRP A 397 -26.56 14.98 -3.74
N GLY A 398 -25.97 14.03 -4.43
CA GLY A 398 -24.96 14.26 -5.48
C GLY A 398 -23.51 14.26 -4.97
N VAL A 399 -23.26 13.60 -3.85
CA VAL A 399 -21.90 13.37 -3.30
C VAL A 399 -21.10 12.51 -4.27
N ALA A 400 -19.81 12.81 -4.46
CA ALA A 400 -18.92 12.09 -5.36
C ALA A 400 -18.25 10.87 -4.70
N GLY A 401 -18.03 10.91 -3.40
CA GLY A 401 -17.39 9.82 -2.67
C GLY A 401 -17.36 10.05 -1.17
N VAL A 402 -16.78 9.10 -0.45
CA VAL A 402 -16.66 9.11 1.01
C VAL A 402 -15.24 8.79 1.46
N LYS A 403 -14.78 9.46 2.52
CA LYS A 403 -13.60 9.10 3.32
C LYS A 403 -14.12 8.45 4.61
N ILE A 404 -13.78 7.17 4.84
CA ILE A 404 -14.24 6.42 6.01
C ILE A 404 -13.04 6.14 6.92
N ASP A 405 -13.17 6.50 8.19
CA ASP A 405 -12.05 6.63 9.10
C ASP A 405 -12.20 5.81 10.39
N PHE A 406 -11.09 5.65 11.12
CA PHE A 406 -10.98 5.01 12.44
C PHE A 406 -11.23 3.51 12.49
N MET A 407 -11.03 2.76 11.38
CA MET A 407 -11.14 1.30 11.40
C MET A 407 -10.15 0.65 12.35
N ASP A 408 -8.87 1.02 12.29
CA ASP A 408 -7.76 0.61 13.19
C ASP A 408 -7.65 -0.88 13.46
N ARG A 409 -8.20 -1.73 12.61
CA ARG A 409 -8.28 -3.16 12.78
C ARG A 409 -8.21 -3.89 11.45
N SER A 410 -7.80 -5.16 11.49
CA SER A 410 -7.68 -6.01 10.31
C SER A 410 -8.04 -7.48 10.61
N ASP A 411 -8.86 -7.73 11.61
CA ASP A 411 -9.50 -9.02 11.83
C ASP A 411 -10.53 -9.32 10.73
N GLN A 412 -10.96 -10.57 10.63
CA GLN A 412 -11.90 -11.02 9.59
C GLN A 412 -13.14 -10.13 9.49
N TRP A 413 -13.74 -9.75 10.63
CA TRP A 413 -14.95 -8.92 10.65
C TRP A 413 -14.71 -7.54 10.00
N MET A 414 -13.57 -6.92 10.29
CA MET A 414 -13.23 -5.62 9.72
C MET A 414 -12.88 -5.73 8.22
N VAL A 415 -12.21 -6.79 7.79
CA VAL A 415 -11.97 -7.05 6.35
C VAL A 415 -13.30 -7.16 5.61
N ASP A 416 -14.27 -7.88 6.16
CA ASP A 416 -15.62 -8.00 5.57
C ASP A 416 -16.37 -6.66 5.55
N PHE A 417 -16.14 -5.78 6.53
CA PHE A 417 -16.68 -4.42 6.52
C PHE A 417 -16.20 -3.63 5.31
N TYR A 418 -14.91 -3.65 5.00
CA TYR A 418 -14.36 -2.97 3.82
C TYR A 418 -15.02 -3.42 2.52
N GLU A 419 -15.19 -4.72 2.33
CA GLU A 419 -15.86 -5.23 1.14
C GLU A 419 -17.34 -4.81 1.07
N ARG A 420 -18.05 -4.84 2.20
CA ARG A 420 -19.45 -4.40 2.27
C ARG A 420 -19.59 -2.92 1.89
N VAL A 421 -18.70 -2.07 2.40
CA VAL A 421 -18.64 -0.64 2.07
C VAL A 421 -18.38 -0.44 0.58
N CYS A 422 -17.32 -1.03 0.04
CA CYS A 422 -16.97 -0.87 -1.38
C CYS A 422 -18.11 -1.29 -2.31
N ARG A 423 -18.76 -2.42 -1.98
CA ARG A 423 -19.90 -2.94 -2.74
C ARG A 423 -21.11 -2.01 -2.68
N GLU A 424 -21.46 -1.52 -1.50
CA GLU A 424 -22.63 -0.63 -1.35
C GLU A 424 -22.39 0.75 -1.94
N ALA A 425 -21.19 1.31 -1.75
CA ALA A 425 -20.76 2.54 -2.39
C ALA A 425 -20.81 2.43 -3.92
N ALA A 426 -20.29 1.31 -4.49
CA ALA A 426 -20.33 1.07 -5.94
C ALA A 426 -21.75 1.03 -6.51
N LYS A 427 -22.71 0.40 -5.83
CA LYS A 427 -24.14 0.38 -6.23
C LYS A 427 -24.73 1.79 -6.31
N ASN A 428 -24.19 2.70 -5.54
CA ASN A 428 -24.66 4.08 -5.47
C ASN A 428 -23.76 5.06 -6.27
N GLY A 429 -22.74 4.57 -6.99
CA GLY A 429 -21.85 5.40 -7.80
C GLY A 429 -20.93 6.28 -6.98
N LEU A 430 -20.54 5.85 -5.79
CA LEU A 430 -19.67 6.58 -4.86
C LEU A 430 -18.26 5.99 -4.83
N MET A 431 -17.25 6.85 -4.90
CA MET A 431 -15.85 6.51 -4.68
C MET A 431 -15.55 6.44 -3.18
N VAL A 432 -14.49 5.73 -2.81
CA VAL A 432 -14.15 5.47 -1.41
C VAL A 432 -12.67 5.73 -1.16
N ASP A 433 -12.38 6.34 -0.03
CA ASP A 433 -11.07 6.44 0.61
C ASP A 433 -11.16 5.87 2.03
N MET A 434 -10.19 5.05 2.44
CA MET A 434 -10.19 4.38 3.74
C MET A 434 -9.08 4.95 4.63
N HIS A 435 -9.44 5.45 5.82
CA HIS A 435 -8.52 6.02 6.80
C HIS A 435 -8.50 5.22 8.12
N GLY A 436 -7.42 5.38 8.91
CA GLY A 436 -7.17 4.46 10.02
C GLY A 436 -7.15 3.01 9.51
N SER A 437 -6.58 2.78 8.35
CA SER A 437 -6.80 1.59 7.55
C SER A 437 -5.56 0.70 7.46
N PHE A 438 -5.76 -0.56 7.10
CA PHE A 438 -4.68 -1.45 6.69
C PHE A 438 -4.21 -1.16 5.25
N LYS A 439 -3.07 -1.75 4.85
CA LYS A 439 -2.53 -1.66 3.49
C LYS A 439 -3.46 -2.28 2.45
N PRO A 440 -3.40 -1.88 1.16
CA PRO A 440 -4.04 -2.57 0.05
C PRO A 440 -3.65 -4.04 -0.05
N ALA A 441 -4.58 -4.86 -0.49
CA ALA A 441 -4.38 -6.30 -0.70
C ALA A 441 -5.27 -6.85 -1.84
N GLY A 442 -5.52 -6.05 -2.87
CA GLY A 442 -6.27 -6.45 -4.07
C GLY A 442 -7.75 -6.08 -4.08
N LEU A 443 -8.32 -5.60 -2.96
CA LEU A 443 -9.73 -5.20 -2.90
C LEU A 443 -10.03 -4.04 -3.86
N GLU A 444 -9.09 -3.11 -4.04
CA GLU A 444 -9.13 -1.98 -4.97
C GLU A 444 -9.18 -2.41 -6.46
N HIS A 445 -8.83 -3.64 -6.77
CA HIS A 445 -8.98 -4.19 -8.12
C HIS A 445 -10.33 -4.88 -8.31
N LYS A 446 -10.84 -5.54 -7.27
CA LYS A 446 -12.18 -6.12 -7.25
C LYS A 446 -13.26 -5.03 -7.23
N TYR A 447 -13.02 -3.98 -6.44
CA TYR A 447 -13.88 -2.79 -6.31
C TYR A 447 -13.10 -1.53 -6.67
N PRO A 448 -12.97 -1.18 -7.96
CA PRO A 448 -12.14 -0.06 -8.41
C PRO A 448 -12.65 1.33 -8.01
N ASN A 449 -13.80 1.42 -7.36
CA ASN A 449 -14.27 2.62 -6.69
C ASN A 449 -13.54 2.89 -5.35
N LEU A 450 -12.76 1.95 -4.84
CA LEU A 450 -11.84 2.16 -3.72
C LEU A 450 -10.54 2.74 -4.27
N LEU A 451 -10.37 4.06 -4.14
CA LEU A 451 -9.32 4.82 -4.81
C LEU A 451 -8.06 5.00 -3.96
N SER A 452 -8.20 5.02 -2.63
CA SER A 452 -7.06 5.20 -1.75
C SER A 452 -7.29 4.57 -0.38
N TYR A 453 -6.19 4.42 0.35
CA TYR A 453 -6.13 3.97 1.75
C TYR A 453 -5.06 4.80 2.46
N GLU A 454 -5.28 5.17 3.71
CA GLU A 454 -4.20 5.71 4.53
C GLU A 454 -3.19 4.61 4.91
N GLY A 455 -3.28 4.04 6.07
CA GLY A 455 -2.35 3.01 6.56
C GLY A 455 -0.88 3.38 6.41
N VAL A 456 -0.54 4.64 6.62
CA VAL A 456 0.78 5.23 6.38
C VAL A 456 1.07 6.34 7.38
N ARG A 457 2.33 6.50 7.76
CA ARG A 457 2.77 7.70 8.49
C ARG A 457 2.94 8.86 7.51
N GLY A 458 1.83 9.53 7.21
CA GLY A 458 1.71 10.64 6.28
C GLY A 458 1.78 12.02 6.95
N MET A 459 1.35 13.05 6.21
CA MET A 459 1.42 14.45 6.65
C MET A 459 0.53 14.75 7.86
N GLU A 460 -0.53 13.98 8.10
CA GLU A 460 -1.38 14.11 9.29
C GLU A 460 -0.58 13.91 10.61
N GLN A 461 0.52 13.18 10.56
CA GLN A 461 1.43 12.98 11.69
C GLN A 461 2.31 14.20 12.00
N MET A 462 2.13 15.33 11.30
CA MET A 462 2.82 16.60 11.51
C MET A 462 4.35 16.40 11.63
N GLY A 463 4.99 16.83 12.71
CA GLY A 463 6.43 16.64 12.96
C GLY A 463 6.92 15.20 13.05
N GLY A 464 6.00 14.24 13.15
CA GLY A 464 6.29 12.82 13.06
C GLY A 464 6.41 12.31 11.63
N CYS A 465 5.96 13.07 10.64
CA CYS A 465 6.14 12.79 9.22
C CYS A 465 7.50 13.32 8.75
N ARG A 466 8.49 12.45 8.62
CA ARG A 466 9.89 12.80 8.36
C ARG A 466 10.42 12.14 7.09
N PRO A 467 11.29 12.83 6.31
CA PRO A 467 11.91 12.27 5.11
C PRO A 467 12.61 10.92 5.34
N GLU A 468 13.20 10.70 6.53
CA GLU A 468 13.87 9.44 6.87
C GLU A 468 12.91 8.24 6.85
N ASN A 469 11.63 8.44 7.19
CA ASN A 469 10.59 7.40 7.06
C ASN A 469 10.01 7.38 5.64
N THR A 470 9.78 8.55 5.07
CA THR A 470 9.11 8.72 3.78
C THR A 470 9.89 8.06 2.62
N LEU A 471 11.23 8.04 2.69
CA LEU A 471 12.11 7.40 1.72
C LEU A 471 11.92 5.87 1.59
N TYR A 472 11.31 5.23 2.57
CA TYR A 472 10.98 3.80 2.52
C TYR A 472 9.59 3.54 1.92
N LEU A 473 8.69 4.52 1.90
CA LEU A 473 7.30 4.32 1.48
C LEU A 473 7.15 3.77 0.05
N PRO A 474 7.90 4.25 -0.97
CA PRO A 474 7.80 3.70 -2.32
C PRO A 474 8.22 2.24 -2.42
N PHE A 475 9.12 1.77 -1.54
CA PHE A 475 9.60 0.39 -1.50
C PHE A 475 8.75 -0.53 -0.60
N MET A 476 7.90 0.04 0.23
CA MET A 476 7.10 -0.69 1.20
C MET A 476 5.60 -0.41 1.00
N ARG A 477 5.06 0.57 1.72
CA ARG A 477 3.61 0.83 1.77
C ARG A 477 3.00 1.10 0.39
N ASN A 478 3.62 1.96 -0.40
CA ASN A 478 3.11 2.33 -1.73
C ASN A 478 3.46 1.27 -2.81
N ALA A 479 4.43 0.40 -2.55
CA ALA A 479 4.75 -0.71 -3.44
C ALA A 479 3.57 -1.68 -3.62
N VAL A 480 2.68 -1.80 -2.64
CA VAL A 480 1.54 -2.73 -2.65
C VAL A 480 0.21 -2.09 -3.03
N GLY A 481 0.17 -0.78 -3.32
CA GLY A 481 -1.05 -0.11 -3.80
C GLY A 481 -1.21 1.32 -3.33
N PRO A 482 -2.38 1.94 -3.61
CA PRO A 482 -2.62 3.36 -3.38
C PRO A 482 -2.44 3.77 -1.92
N MET A 483 -2.02 5.03 -1.73
CA MET A 483 -1.68 5.57 -0.43
C MET A 483 -2.15 7.02 -0.29
N ASP A 484 -3.00 7.30 0.69
CA ASP A 484 -3.35 8.67 1.05
C ASP A 484 -2.33 9.24 2.05
N TYR A 485 -1.28 9.84 1.52
CA TYR A 485 -0.18 10.44 2.30
C TYR A 485 -0.44 11.91 2.63
N THR A 486 -1.35 12.56 1.91
CA THR A 486 -1.71 13.98 2.02
C THR A 486 -0.52 14.96 1.81
N PRO A 487 0.23 14.90 0.69
CA PRO A 487 1.36 15.80 0.44
C PRO A 487 0.92 17.23 0.07
N GLY A 488 1.88 18.14 -0.12
CA GLY A 488 1.65 19.41 -0.76
C GLY A 488 1.82 20.65 0.14
N ALA A 489 2.42 20.51 1.31
CA ALA A 489 2.70 21.67 2.16
C ALA A 489 3.49 22.75 1.43
N MET A 490 2.96 23.98 1.40
CA MET A 490 3.62 25.17 0.87
C MET A 490 4.50 25.85 1.92
N ILE A 491 4.22 25.63 3.22
CA ILE A 491 5.13 25.98 4.31
C ILE A 491 6.01 24.77 4.59
N SER A 492 7.27 24.88 4.17
CA SER A 492 8.27 23.81 4.26
C SER A 492 9.43 24.25 5.15
N THR A 493 9.93 23.33 5.98
CA THR A 493 11.00 23.62 6.95
C THR A 493 12.07 22.53 6.92
N GLN A 494 13.29 22.90 7.35
CA GLN A 494 14.28 21.91 7.76
C GLN A 494 13.98 21.47 9.22
N PRO A 495 14.41 20.29 9.65
CA PRO A 495 14.08 19.75 10.99
C PRO A 495 14.39 20.69 12.14
N GLU A 496 15.47 21.48 12.03
CA GLU A 496 15.92 22.40 13.08
C GLU A 496 15.03 23.64 13.24
N CYS A 497 14.23 23.95 12.23
CA CYS A 497 13.33 25.12 12.20
C CYS A 497 11.86 24.70 12.20
N TYR A 498 11.56 23.41 12.42
CA TYR A 498 10.19 22.92 12.36
C TYR A 498 9.32 23.52 13.47
N ALA A 499 8.25 24.17 13.05
CA ALA A 499 7.14 24.58 13.89
C ALA A 499 5.87 24.43 13.05
N SER A 500 4.86 23.78 13.58
CA SER A 500 3.60 23.51 12.90
C SER A 500 2.46 23.54 13.90
N GLU A 501 1.53 24.44 13.68
CA GLU A 501 0.30 24.57 14.46
C GLU A 501 -0.78 25.13 13.55
N ARG A 502 -1.91 24.44 13.44
CA ARG A 502 -3.02 24.94 12.63
C ARG A 502 -3.47 26.34 13.09
N PRO A 503 -3.70 27.28 12.18
CA PRO A 503 -3.78 27.13 10.72
C PRO A 503 -2.45 27.25 9.96
N ASN A 504 -1.32 27.40 10.62
CA ASN A 504 0.01 27.53 10.02
C ASN A 504 0.75 26.19 10.04
N SER A 505 0.11 25.17 9.48
CA SER A 505 0.71 23.83 9.37
C SER A 505 1.93 23.87 8.45
N ALA A 506 2.97 23.11 8.80
CA ALA A 506 4.22 23.05 8.07
C ALA A 506 4.71 21.61 7.92
N SER A 507 5.50 21.34 6.87
CA SER A 507 6.17 20.06 6.65
C SER A 507 7.66 20.12 6.95
N ILE A 508 8.27 18.94 7.17
CA ILE A 508 9.72 18.76 7.15
C ILE A 508 10.12 18.28 5.76
N GLY A 509 11.15 18.91 5.20
CA GLY A 509 11.60 18.75 3.81
C GLY A 509 11.40 20.03 3.01
N THR A 510 12.01 20.12 1.83
CA THR A 510 11.90 21.34 1.01
C THR A 510 10.57 21.41 0.26
N ARG A 511 10.23 22.57 -0.30
CA ARG A 511 9.10 22.72 -1.21
C ARG A 511 9.24 21.80 -2.44
N ALA A 512 10.43 21.75 -3.04
CA ALA A 512 10.69 20.86 -4.15
C ALA A 512 10.53 19.39 -3.77
N TYR A 513 10.85 19.00 -2.53
CA TYR A 513 10.56 17.67 -1.98
C TYR A 513 9.06 17.42 -1.94
N GLN A 514 8.25 18.33 -1.39
CA GLN A 514 6.79 18.16 -1.32
C GLN A 514 6.16 18.00 -2.70
N MET A 515 6.64 18.75 -3.70
CA MET A 515 6.16 18.64 -5.07
C MET A 515 6.54 17.30 -5.72
N ALA A 516 7.75 16.78 -5.45
CA ALA A 516 8.19 15.50 -6.00
C ALA A 516 7.34 14.32 -5.51
N LEU A 517 6.75 14.41 -4.31
CA LEU A 517 5.89 13.35 -3.76
C LEU A 517 4.66 13.06 -4.64
N PHE A 518 4.15 14.04 -5.38
CA PHE A 518 3.01 13.86 -6.29
C PHE A 518 3.35 13.00 -7.52
N VAL A 519 4.61 12.90 -7.89
CA VAL A 519 5.08 11.96 -8.92
C VAL A 519 5.44 10.61 -8.30
N LEU A 520 6.08 10.62 -7.15
CA LEU A 520 6.60 9.41 -6.50
C LEU A 520 5.50 8.53 -5.95
N PHE A 521 4.48 9.12 -5.32
CA PHE A 521 3.40 8.39 -4.68
C PHE A 521 2.25 8.08 -5.64
N GLU A 522 1.57 6.99 -5.36
CA GLU A 522 0.45 6.49 -6.12
C GLU A 522 -0.80 6.56 -5.25
N SER A 523 -1.80 7.28 -5.73
CA SER A 523 -3.12 7.39 -5.13
C SER A 523 -4.15 7.63 -6.23
N GLY A 524 -5.29 6.97 -6.17
CA GLY A 524 -6.38 7.24 -7.11
C GLY A 524 -7.07 8.57 -6.83
N ILE A 525 -7.03 9.02 -5.57
CA ILE A 525 -7.35 10.38 -5.16
C ILE A 525 -6.17 10.93 -4.37
N GLN A 526 -5.67 12.09 -4.80
CA GLN A 526 -4.47 12.68 -4.24
C GLN A 526 -4.82 13.99 -3.55
N MET A 527 -4.67 14.02 -2.22
CA MET A 527 -4.95 15.24 -1.43
C MET A 527 -3.92 16.33 -1.70
N LEU A 528 -4.38 17.57 -1.74
CA LEU A 528 -3.60 18.78 -1.56
C LEU A 528 -3.83 19.27 -0.13
N ALA A 529 -2.84 19.06 0.74
CA ALA A 529 -3.01 19.26 2.18
C ALA A 529 -3.08 20.72 2.60
N ASP A 530 -2.44 21.63 1.85
CA ASP A 530 -2.29 23.03 2.27
C ASP A 530 -3.50 23.88 1.90
N ASN A 531 -3.48 25.10 2.40
CA ASN A 531 -4.51 26.11 2.24
C ASN A 531 -4.56 26.64 0.79
N PRO A 532 -5.74 26.77 0.17
CA PRO A 532 -5.88 27.39 -1.14
C PRO A 532 -5.20 28.74 -1.30
N THR A 533 -5.20 29.57 -0.26
CA THR A 533 -4.48 30.85 -0.25
C THR A 533 -2.99 30.67 -0.51
N LEU A 534 -2.35 29.69 0.13
CA LEU A 534 -0.92 29.42 -0.04
C LEU A 534 -0.61 28.83 -1.41
N TYR A 535 -1.46 27.97 -1.94
CA TYR A 535 -1.36 27.47 -3.31
C TYR A 535 -1.47 28.60 -4.33
N MET A 536 -2.43 29.51 -4.18
CA MET A 536 -2.59 30.66 -5.09
C MET A 536 -1.45 31.68 -5.02
N ARG A 537 -0.81 31.84 -3.85
CA ARG A 537 0.39 32.67 -3.69
C ARG A 537 1.65 32.03 -4.30
N ASN A 538 1.63 30.72 -4.54
CA ASN A 538 2.67 29.97 -5.20
C ASN A 538 2.12 29.37 -6.51
N ASP A 539 1.51 30.24 -7.34
CA ASP A 539 0.75 29.88 -8.55
C ASP A 539 1.55 29.03 -9.54
N ASP A 540 2.84 29.29 -9.69
CA ASP A 540 3.76 28.53 -10.55
C ASP A 540 3.90 27.07 -10.09
N CYS A 541 4.14 26.84 -8.79
CA CYS A 541 4.16 25.51 -8.20
C CYS A 541 2.80 24.80 -8.35
N THR A 542 1.71 25.51 -8.07
CA THR A 542 0.37 24.95 -8.11
C THR A 542 -0.04 24.51 -9.52
N ARG A 543 0.28 25.31 -10.56
CA ARG A 543 0.06 24.93 -11.95
C ARG A 543 0.86 23.70 -12.35
N LEU A 544 2.11 23.61 -11.91
CA LEU A 544 2.92 22.43 -12.19
C LEU A 544 2.34 21.18 -11.49
N LEU A 545 1.87 21.30 -10.26
CA LEU A 545 1.19 20.19 -9.56
C LEU A 545 -0.09 19.76 -10.28
N ALA A 546 -0.90 20.71 -10.73
CA ALA A 546 -2.16 20.44 -11.44
C ALA A 546 -1.96 19.74 -12.81
N ASP A 547 -0.76 19.82 -13.40
CA ASP A 547 -0.42 19.07 -14.64
C ASP A 547 0.00 17.60 -14.38
N ILE A 548 0.21 17.20 -13.12
CA ILE A 548 0.61 15.82 -12.77
C ILE A 548 -0.63 14.93 -12.76
N PRO A 549 -0.67 13.84 -13.56
CA PRO A 549 -1.82 12.93 -13.57
C PRO A 549 -1.84 12.00 -12.36
N GLN A 550 -3.03 11.45 -12.02
CA GLN A 550 -3.20 10.49 -10.94
C GLN A 550 -3.12 9.02 -11.40
N THR A 551 -3.01 8.79 -12.71
CA THR A 551 -2.89 7.46 -13.30
C THR A 551 -1.78 7.42 -14.32
N TRP A 552 -1.11 6.28 -14.44
CA TRP A 552 0.12 6.15 -15.20
C TRP A 552 0.08 5.02 -16.20
N ASP A 553 0.72 5.22 -17.35
CA ASP A 553 0.87 4.18 -18.36
C ASP A 553 2.12 3.33 -18.12
N GLU A 554 3.13 3.92 -17.46
CA GLU A 554 4.40 3.27 -17.18
C GLU A 554 5.10 3.92 -16.00
N THR A 555 5.76 3.11 -15.17
CA THR A 555 6.60 3.53 -14.04
C THR A 555 7.97 2.87 -14.16
N ARG A 556 9.05 3.63 -14.02
CA ARG A 556 10.45 3.16 -14.01
C ARG A 556 11.23 3.75 -12.87
N LEU A 557 11.99 2.94 -12.17
CA LEU A 557 13.02 3.44 -11.27
C LEU A 557 14.23 3.89 -12.10
N LEU A 558 14.69 5.14 -11.90
CA LEU A 558 15.89 5.65 -12.54
C LEU A 558 17.13 5.40 -11.70
N ASP A 559 17.06 5.71 -10.41
CA ASP A 559 18.15 5.47 -9.46
C ASP A 559 17.60 5.46 -8.03
N ALA A 560 18.19 4.64 -7.15
CA ALA A 560 17.84 4.63 -5.74
C ALA A 560 18.91 4.00 -4.86
N LYS A 561 18.94 4.51 -3.62
CA LYS A 561 19.52 3.82 -2.47
C LYS A 561 18.48 3.84 -1.36
N ILE A 562 17.96 2.68 -0.99
CA ILE A 562 16.87 2.54 -0.03
C ILE A 562 17.19 3.30 1.26
N GLY A 563 16.26 4.18 1.68
CA GLY A 563 16.41 5.02 2.87
C GLY A 563 17.33 6.24 2.71
N ASP A 564 17.92 6.47 1.55
CA ASP A 564 18.83 7.61 1.31
C ASP A 564 18.31 8.54 0.20
N TYR A 565 17.97 7.99 -0.98
CA TYR A 565 17.38 8.75 -2.09
C TYR A 565 16.67 7.82 -3.07
N LEU A 566 15.82 8.39 -3.90
CA LEU A 566 15.25 7.73 -5.08
C LEU A 566 14.83 8.74 -6.14
N ALA A 567 14.82 8.27 -7.40
CA ALA A 567 14.30 8.97 -8.56
C ALA A 567 13.50 8.00 -9.43
N VAL A 568 12.26 8.39 -9.76
CA VAL A 568 11.33 7.58 -10.56
C VAL A 568 10.85 8.40 -11.75
N ALA A 569 10.78 7.78 -12.93
CA ALA A 569 10.12 8.34 -14.10
C ALA A 569 8.78 7.63 -14.34
N LYS A 570 7.73 8.40 -14.59
CA LYS A 570 6.39 7.91 -14.89
C LYS A 570 5.88 8.53 -16.18
N ARG A 571 5.16 7.75 -17.00
CA ARG A 571 4.61 8.21 -18.29
C ARG A 571 3.09 8.26 -18.26
N LYS A 572 2.56 9.32 -18.87
CA LYS A 572 1.15 9.41 -19.23
C LYS A 572 1.00 9.96 -20.65
N GLY A 573 0.43 9.16 -21.53
CA GLY A 573 0.42 9.51 -22.96
C GLY A 573 1.84 9.71 -23.49
N ASP A 574 2.09 10.86 -24.05
CA ASP A 574 3.41 11.24 -24.61
C ASP A 574 4.30 12.02 -23.62
N LYS A 575 3.78 12.37 -22.44
CA LYS A 575 4.52 13.10 -21.40
C LYS A 575 5.18 12.15 -20.42
N TRP A 576 6.35 12.55 -19.93
CA TRP A 576 7.05 11.92 -18.83
C TRP A 576 7.17 12.87 -17.62
N TYR A 577 7.11 12.30 -16.46
CA TYR A 577 7.17 13.00 -15.17
C TYR A 577 8.24 12.30 -14.32
N VAL A 578 9.23 13.07 -13.86
CA VAL A 578 10.28 12.55 -12.98
C VAL A 578 10.13 13.18 -11.61
N GLY A 579 10.04 12.35 -10.59
CA GLY A 579 10.11 12.75 -9.20
C GLY A 579 11.39 12.21 -8.58
N ALA A 580 12.14 13.04 -7.86
CA ALA A 580 13.30 12.60 -7.12
C ALA A 580 13.34 13.28 -5.74
N ILE A 581 13.73 12.50 -4.72
CA ILE A 581 13.90 12.98 -3.34
C ILE A 581 15.18 12.44 -2.72
N ALA A 582 15.75 13.19 -1.77
CA ALA A 582 16.88 12.76 -0.96
C ALA A 582 16.67 13.06 0.53
N GLY A 583 17.30 12.27 1.38
CA GLY A 583 17.25 12.41 2.84
C GLY A 583 18.24 13.44 3.39
N ASN A 584 18.46 13.34 4.69
CA ASN A 584 19.27 14.32 5.46
C ASN A 584 20.79 14.01 5.46
N GLY A 585 21.25 13.00 4.71
CA GLY A 585 22.64 12.50 4.79
C GLY A 585 23.70 13.48 4.28
N GLU A 586 23.39 14.28 3.26
CA GLU A 586 24.30 15.23 2.62
C GLU A 586 23.65 16.61 2.46
N LYS A 587 24.47 17.68 2.60
CA LYS A 587 23.96 19.05 2.36
C LYS A 587 23.43 19.22 0.93
N TRP A 588 24.11 18.63 -0.04
CA TRP A 588 23.77 18.58 -1.45
C TRP A 588 24.13 17.22 -2.03
N ARG A 589 23.23 16.64 -2.79
CA ARG A 589 23.43 15.43 -3.57
C ARG A 589 23.23 15.74 -5.05
N THR A 590 24.03 15.15 -5.90
CA THR A 590 23.80 15.15 -7.35
C THR A 590 23.43 13.74 -7.79
N LEU A 591 22.32 13.63 -8.51
CA LEU A 591 21.89 12.39 -9.16
C LEU A 591 22.02 12.58 -10.67
N ASP A 592 22.67 11.66 -11.34
CA ASP A 592 22.79 11.63 -12.78
C ASP A 592 21.67 10.76 -13.33
N LEU A 593 20.59 11.38 -13.82
CA LEU A 593 19.39 10.69 -14.27
C LEU A 593 19.45 10.48 -15.77
N PRO A 594 19.60 9.23 -16.26
CA PRO A 594 19.60 8.93 -17.69
C PRO A 594 18.21 9.15 -18.26
N LEU A 595 18.12 9.80 -19.44
CA LEU A 595 16.87 10.02 -20.16
C LEU A 595 16.69 9.05 -21.34
N ASP A 596 17.25 7.85 -21.23
CA ASP A 596 17.21 6.80 -22.26
C ASP A 596 15.80 6.21 -22.49
N PHE A 597 14.86 6.51 -21.60
CA PHE A 597 13.45 6.16 -21.75
C PHE A 597 12.71 7.06 -22.76
N LEU A 598 13.28 8.18 -23.18
CA LEU A 598 12.71 9.06 -24.18
C LEU A 598 12.86 8.43 -25.58
N ALA A 599 11.92 8.74 -26.48
CA ALA A 599 12.03 8.28 -27.87
C ALA A 599 13.24 8.94 -28.55
N LYS A 600 14.04 8.11 -29.21
CA LYS A 600 15.15 8.57 -30.07
C LYS A 600 14.58 9.48 -31.16
N ASP A 601 15.22 10.36 -31.72
CA ASP A 601 14.79 11.24 -32.84
C ASP A 601 13.72 12.30 -32.46
N LYS A 602 13.39 12.46 -31.16
CA LYS A 602 12.51 13.54 -30.68
C LYS A 602 13.26 14.50 -29.75
N LYS A 603 12.88 15.75 -29.83
CA LYS A 603 13.24 16.77 -28.83
C LYS A 603 12.08 16.97 -27.90
N TYR A 604 12.39 17.27 -26.67
CA TYR A 604 11.41 17.47 -25.61
C TYR A 604 11.68 18.78 -24.89
N LYS A 605 10.60 19.53 -24.64
CA LYS A 605 10.61 20.61 -23.66
C LYS A 605 10.59 20.01 -22.27
N ALA A 606 11.49 20.46 -21.41
CA ALA A 606 11.55 20.11 -20.01
C ALA A 606 11.17 21.32 -19.14
N THR A 607 10.28 21.11 -18.17
CA THR A 607 9.95 22.10 -17.14
C THR A 607 10.17 21.45 -15.78
N TRP A 608 10.92 22.11 -14.87
CA TRP A 608 11.18 21.51 -13.58
C TRP A 608 11.23 22.49 -12.42
N VAL A 609 10.93 21.96 -11.24
CA VAL A 609 11.16 22.62 -9.95
C VAL A 609 12.27 21.89 -9.23
N GLU A 610 13.27 22.62 -8.78
CA GLU A 610 14.42 22.13 -8.04
C GLU A 610 14.67 22.98 -6.80
N ASP A 611 15.47 22.46 -5.87
CA ASP A 611 15.88 23.17 -4.68
C ASP A 611 16.70 24.45 -5.02
N GLY A 612 16.36 25.56 -4.40
CA GLY A 612 17.12 26.81 -4.47
C GLY A 612 18.44 26.74 -3.69
N ILE A 613 19.32 27.69 -3.93
CA ILE A 613 20.68 27.68 -3.34
C ILE A 613 20.67 27.72 -1.80
N ASN A 614 19.62 28.25 -1.19
CA ASN A 614 19.46 28.31 0.25
C ASN A 614 18.57 27.19 0.83
N ALA A 615 18.03 26.30 0.02
CA ALA A 615 17.13 25.23 0.45
C ALA A 615 17.65 24.38 1.63
N PRO A 616 18.97 24.10 1.78
CA PRO A 616 19.49 23.41 2.96
C PRO A 616 19.25 24.13 4.29
N ARG A 617 18.88 25.43 4.28
CA ARG A 617 18.56 26.25 5.46
C ARG A 617 17.17 26.86 5.40
N GLN A 618 16.74 27.29 4.21
CA GLN A 618 15.43 27.86 3.91
C GLN A 618 14.68 26.90 2.99
N ALA A 619 13.95 25.98 3.57
CA ALA A 619 13.31 24.87 2.84
C ALA A 619 12.27 25.30 1.79
N MET A 620 11.78 26.55 1.86
CA MET A 620 10.89 27.14 0.85
C MET A 620 11.63 27.74 -0.35
N ASP A 621 12.99 27.77 -0.34
CA ASP A 621 13.77 28.28 -1.48
C ASP A 621 13.80 27.23 -2.61
N TYR A 622 13.19 27.57 -3.73
CA TYR A 622 13.11 26.73 -4.92
C TYR A 622 13.40 27.54 -6.19
N ARG A 623 13.60 26.85 -7.28
CA ARG A 623 13.71 27.45 -8.62
C ARG A 623 12.87 26.65 -9.60
N MET A 624 12.13 27.38 -10.43
CA MET A 624 11.47 26.83 -11.60
C MET A 624 12.30 27.16 -12.84
N LYS A 625 12.52 26.16 -13.69
CA LYS A 625 13.33 26.27 -14.91
C LYS A 625 12.68 25.56 -16.07
N THR A 626 13.12 25.93 -17.27
CA THR A 626 12.76 25.26 -18.53
C THR A 626 13.99 25.01 -19.36
N GLY A 627 13.95 24.01 -20.22
CA GLY A 627 15.03 23.66 -21.13
C GLY A 627 14.58 22.65 -22.18
N THR A 628 15.50 22.21 -23.01
CA THR A 628 15.28 21.17 -24.00
C THR A 628 16.14 19.95 -23.66
N VAL A 629 15.56 18.75 -23.78
CA VAL A 629 16.23 17.48 -23.54
C VAL A 629 15.92 16.47 -24.68
N SER A 630 16.76 15.46 -24.79
CA SER A 630 16.64 14.41 -25.81
C SER A 630 16.98 13.04 -25.22
N ALA A 631 16.61 11.98 -25.91
CA ALA A 631 17.05 10.62 -25.57
C ALA A 631 18.59 10.56 -25.60
N GLY A 632 19.17 9.95 -24.58
CA GLY A 632 20.62 9.85 -24.40
C GLY A 632 21.25 10.99 -23.62
N ASP A 633 20.50 12.05 -23.27
CA ASP A 633 20.96 13.04 -22.32
C ASP A 633 20.94 12.45 -20.88
N THR A 634 21.78 13.02 -20.03
CA THR A 634 21.77 12.79 -18.60
C THR A 634 21.34 14.08 -17.90
N PHE A 635 20.24 14.02 -17.15
CA PHE A 635 19.78 15.16 -16.38
C PHE A 635 20.48 15.16 -15.00
N ASN A 636 21.30 16.17 -14.73
CA ASN A 636 22.01 16.32 -13.46
C ASN A 636 21.10 16.99 -12.43
N ALA A 637 20.45 16.20 -11.59
CA ALA A 637 19.56 16.65 -10.53
C ALA A 637 20.36 17.01 -9.28
N LYS A 638 20.41 18.29 -8.91
CA LYS A 638 21.06 18.77 -7.67
C LYS A 638 20.01 18.94 -6.59
N ILE A 639 20.02 18.07 -5.59
CA ILE A 639 19.02 17.98 -4.53
C ILE A 639 19.64 18.37 -3.19
N ALA A 640 18.98 19.24 -2.43
CA ALA A 640 19.37 19.62 -1.08
C ALA A 640 19.07 18.48 -0.08
N ARG A 641 19.62 18.57 1.13
CA ARG A 641 19.18 17.70 2.23
C ARG A 641 17.67 17.84 2.42
N ASN A 642 16.96 16.70 2.59
CA ASN A 642 15.52 16.65 2.64
C ASN A 642 14.84 17.38 1.47
N GLY A 643 15.50 17.34 0.31
CA GLY A 643 15.11 18.06 -0.89
C GLY A 643 14.54 17.18 -1.97
N GLY A 644 14.20 17.82 -3.10
CA GLY A 644 13.60 17.10 -4.22
C GLY A 644 13.72 17.81 -5.57
N LEU A 645 13.21 17.11 -6.57
CA LEU A 645 13.07 17.56 -7.95
C LEU A 645 11.76 17.04 -8.53
N THR A 646 11.03 17.89 -9.21
CA THR A 646 9.92 17.52 -10.08
C THR A 646 10.22 17.98 -11.50
N LEU A 647 10.25 17.06 -12.47
CA LEU A 647 10.57 17.36 -13.87
C LEU A 647 9.45 16.81 -14.77
N ILE A 648 8.88 17.69 -15.60
CA ILE A 648 7.89 17.34 -16.63
C ILE A 648 8.55 17.46 -18.00
N ILE A 649 8.45 16.41 -18.81
CA ILE A 649 9.08 16.30 -20.13
C ILE A 649 7.96 16.05 -21.14
N GLU A 650 7.77 16.99 -22.09
CA GLU A 650 6.76 16.90 -23.12
C GLU A 650 7.38 17.04 -24.53
N PRO A 651 6.90 16.29 -25.56
CA PRO A 651 7.43 16.43 -26.90
C PRO A 651 7.33 17.87 -27.42
N GLU A 652 8.40 18.41 -28.02
CA GLU A 652 8.30 19.65 -28.78
C GLU A 652 7.35 19.44 -29.98
N LYS A 653 6.46 20.41 -30.20
CA LYS A 653 5.48 20.40 -31.29
C LYS A 653 6.13 20.66 -32.65
#